data_487183961f1af7c2d9bf57da8974148c
#
_entry.id   487183961f1af7c2d9bf57da8974148c
#
_cell.length_a   1.000
_cell.length_b   1.000
_cell.length_c   1.000
_cell.angle_alpha   90.00
_cell.angle_beta   90.00
_cell.angle_gamma   90.00
#
_symmetry.space_group_name_H-M   'P 1'
#
loop_
_entity.id
_entity.type
_entity.pdbx_description
1 polymer ?
#
loop_
_entity_poly.entity_id
_entity_poly.type
_entity_poly.pdbx_seq_one_letter_code
_entity_poly.pdbx_strand_id
1 'polypeptide(L)'
;GLAVTDKDRDWWAFRKVSETPVPAVRKADWVSNPVDNFILAKLESGGFEPAAPASRRELIRRVYFDLIGLPPTYKEVESFAADDSPGAFEGLIDRLLAQPQYGERWGRHWLDVVRFAQTNGYERDGEKPYAWRYRDYVIRSFNQDKPYNRFVLEQLAGDELDDANRDSIIATGFYRLGVWDDEPDDKRMAEFDGLDDMVVAIGASFMGLTMGCARCHDHMYDPIPQKDYYSFLAFLHNVRYYDKPKYDKSSSTYASIGNNEWALAVREHGASPKETKVLIRGNAATPGDLVKPAFPAVLGGGRVDLSARPSGKSSTGLRRELAEWVAGEENFLTARVMANRIWQHLFGRGIVRTPNDLGRRGLPPTHPELLDWLARDFIRGGWKIKRLQKLILLSSAYRMSSRVQQPGEALRKDPSNELFWRQNMKRLEAEAIRDSILAVGGGLNSEMGGRGFFPKLGREVLAGGSRPGWGWGVSSRKEQSRRSVYIYTKRGTLMPLIEGFDYTNTAQSLAARTVTTVAPQALMLLNSSFLDWQAAVFAGRLVAETGADAEAFVRRAYQVVLSRDPEPSEVEKSLDFIARQERAFSGRRTRSTFRPGVPDAIERGFKNTQKPSNFFEGPAAGWEYFRGRWYDAGDNIDWVDPQRRPFALHKTLRLRNGELSAELFLQSNSDGASIYFRGVSKGDLYSGLELLLDPREDRIELRRHGDKEPITVKSEALKLDTRTWYRVRVAVEGQDVRVWIGPGSRDEEKPLLQASVEKPAELGDRVGLSSREAPVGLAAFVSRTAGEETAADITGETWISAAPEKLEKKDPGAALILSRRQAFHSFCLVLLNLNEFVYID
;
A
#
# COMPACT_ATOMS: atom_id res chain seq x y z
N GLY A 1 -32.11 33.23 8.84
CA GLY A 1 -31.35 32.14 8.19
C GLY A 1 -31.83 32.01 6.75
N LEU A 2 -30.99 31.41 5.90
CA LEU A 2 -31.30 31.11 4.53
C LEU A 2 -32.57 30.26 4.43
N ALA A 3 -33.57 30.70 3.64
CA ALA A 3 -34.76 29.91 3.35
C ALA A 3 -34.57 29.24 1.98
N VAL A 4 -34.70 27.93 1.94
CA VAL A 4 -34.61 27.16 0.69
C VAL A 4 -35.90 27.36 -0.12
N THR A 5 -35.75 27.79 -1.34
CA THR A 5 -36.84 28.07 -2.28
C THR A 5 -36.89 27.06 -3.42
N ASP A 6 -37.99 27.02 -4.20
CA ASP A 6 -38.08 26.15 -5.37
C ASP A 6 -37.02 26.52 -6.43
N LYS A 7 -36.68 27.80 -6.56
CA LYS A 7 -35.58 28.23 -7.42
C LYS A 7 -34.22 27.65 -7.01
N ASP A 8 -34.02 27.37 -5.74
CA ASP A 8 -32.79 26.75 -5.27
C ASP A 8 -32.68 25.30 -5.72
N ARG A 9 -33.80 24.62 -5.86
CA ARG A 9 -33.88 23.23 -6.38
C ARG A 9 -33.74 23.15 -7.90
N ASP A 10 -33.69 24.28 -8.60
CA ASP A 10 -33.48 24.31 -10.06
C ASP A 10 -32.07 24.00 -10.52
N TRP A 11 -31.12 23.98 -9.60
CA TRP A 11 -29.78 23.50 -9.90
C TRP A 11 -29.80 22.03 -10.31
N TRP A 12 -29.07 21.68 -11.37
CA TRP A 12 -29.11 20.33 -11.97
C TRP A 12 -28.96 19.19 -10.96
N ALA A 13 -28.06 19.34 -9.95
CA ALA A 13 -27.78 18.31 -8.95
C ALA A 13 -28.92 18.15 -7.94
N PHE A 14 -29.75 19.18 -7.73
CA PHE A 14 -30.85 19.14 -6.76
C PHE A 14 -32.19 18.73 -7.38
N ARG A 15 -32.20 18.47 -8.70
CA ARG A 15 -33.36 17.92 -9.40
C ARG A 15 -33.38 16.42 -9.34
N LYS A 16 -34.55 15.82 -9.20
CA LYS A 16 -34.72 14.36 -9.33
C LYS A 16 -34.21 13.91 -10.69
N VAL A 17 -33.64 12.71 -10.73
CA VAL A 17 -33.16 12.10 -11.97
C VAL A 17 -34.35 11.94 -12.93
N SER A 18 -34.25 12.57 -14.08
CA SER A 18 -35.29 12.53 -15.10
C SER A 18 -35.24 11.23 -15.90
N GLU A 19 -36.37 10.82 -16.51
CA GLU A 19 -36.34 9.85 -17.58
C GLU A 19 -35.74 10.49 -18.82
N THR A 20 -34.55 10.06 -19.17
CA THR A 20 -33.83 10.58 -20.33
C THR A 20 -33.91 9.58 -21.47
N PRO A 21 -34.62 9.89 -22.57
CA PRO A 21 -34.64 9.00 -23.72
C PRO A 21 -33.27 8.95 -24.39
N VAL A 22 -32.93 7.79 -24.92
CA VAL A 22 -31.70 7.61 -25.69
C VAL A 22 -31.78 8.43 -26.96
N PRO A 23 -30.86 9.37 -27.22
CA PRO A 23 -30.95 10.24 -28.39
C PRO A 23 -30.74 9.49 -29.69
N ALA A 24 -31.44 9.87 -30.75
CA ALA A 24 -31.17 9.43 -32.11
C ALA A 24 -29.88 10.12 -32.63
N VAL A 25 -29.08 9.35 -33.37
CA VAL A 25 -27.81 9.81 -33.93
C VAL A 25 -27.74 9.50 -35.44
N ARG A 26 -26.92 10.24 -36.17
CA ARG A 26 -26.74 10.03 -37.61
C ARG A 26 -25.89 8.82 -37.96
N LYS A 27 -24.80 8.61 -37.18
CA LYS A 27 -23.87 7.49 -37.39
C LYS A 27 -24.24 6.30 -36.50
N ALA A 28 -25.43 5.74 -36.73
CA ALA A 28 -25.96 4.63 -35.91
C ALA A 28 -25.10 3.35 -35.96
N ASP A 29 -24.32 3.16 -36.99
CA ASP A 29 -23.37 2.05 -37.17
C ASP A 29 -22.16 2.13 -36.22
N TRP A 30 -21.83 3.32 -35.69
CA TRP A 30 -20.80 3.47 -34.67
C TRP A 30 -21.26 3.05 -33.27
N VAL A 31 -22.58 3.01 -33.05
CA VAL A 31 -23.17 2.77 -31.72
C VAL A 31 -23.13 1.29 -31.39
N SER A 32 -22.53 0.93 -30.25
CA SER A 32 -22.53 -0.41 -29.68
C SER A 32 -23.57 -0.56 -28.58
N ASN A 33 -23.87 0.49 -27.83
CA ASN A 33 -24.87 0.50 -26.78
C ASN A 33 -25.34 1.94 -26.47
N PRO A 34 -26.36 2.16 -25.61
CA PRO A 34 -26.93 3.49 -25.34
C PRO A 34 -25.95 4.56 -24.88
N VAL A 35 -24.84 4.19 -24.23
CA VAL A 35 -23.77 5.15 -23.82
C VAL A 35 -23.26 5.92 -25.04
N ASP A 36 -23.08 5.21 -26.13
CA ASP A 36 -22.55 5.76 -27.38
C ASP A 36 -23.49 6.80 -27.99
N ASN A 37 -24.80 6.59 -27.90
CA ASN A 37 -25.78 7.55 -28.42
C ASN A 37 -25.61 8.92 -27.77
N PHE A 38 -25.44 8.97 -26.44
CA PHE A 38 -25.27 10.24 -25.73
C PHE A 38 -23.94 10.92 -26.08
N ILE A 39 -22.86 10.15 -26.21
CA ILE A 39 -21.56 10.71 -26.61
C ILE A 39 -21.62 11.20 -28.02
N LEU A 40 -22.11 10.35 -28.95
CA LEU A 40 -22.16 10.69 -30.38
C LEU A 40 -23.08 11.86 -30.68
N ALA A 41 -24.26 11.96 -30.04
CA ALA A 41 -25.13 13.09 -30.20
C ALA A 41 -24.46 14.43 -29.87
N LYS A 42 -23.65 14.47 -28.82
CA LYS A 42 -22.84 15.64 -28.44
C LYS A 42 -21.73 15.91 -29.44
N LEU A 43 -21.01 14.88 -29.90
CA LEU A 43 -19.99 15.00 -30.92
C LEU A 43 -20.57 15.56 -32.22
N GLU A 44 -21.69 14.99 -32.70
CA GLU A 44 -22.37 15.43 -33.91
C GLU A 44 -22.85 16.87 -33.83
N SER A 45 -23.37 17.28 -32.68
CA SER A 45 -23.80 18.67 -32.46
C SER A 45 -22.64 19.67 -32.43
N GLY A 46 -21.47 19.25 -31.95
CA GLY A 46 -20.25 20.04 -31.93
C GLY A 46 -19.42 19.97 -33.22
N GLY A 47 -19.83 19.17 -34.19
CA GLY A 47 -19.07 18.95 -35.45
C GLY A 47 -17.77 18.17 -35.22
N PHE A 48 -17.76 17.23 -34.26
CA PHE A 48 -16.62 16.34 -33.98
C PHE A 48 -16.88 14.97 -34.57
N GLU A 49 -15.80 14.34 -34.98
CA GLU A 49 -15.75 12.91 -35.32
C GLU A 49 -15.13 12.12 -34.16
N PRO A 50 -15.72 10.96 -33.81
CA PRO A 50 -15.08 10.06 -32.85
C PRO A 50 -13.77 9.52 -33.40
N ALA A 51 -12.78 9.37 -32.53
CA ALA A 51 -11.51 8.75 -32.88
C ALA A 51 -11.68 7.30 -33.36
N ALA A 52 -10.75 6.81 -34.17
CA ALA A 52 -10.72 5.41 -34.60
C ALA A 52 -10.62 4.46 -33.38
N PRO A 53 -11.08 3.22 -33.51
CA PRO A 53 -10.89 2.21 -32.47
C PRO A 53 -9.41 2.02 -32.12
N ALA A 54 -9.14 1.79 -30.82
CA ALA A 54 -7.84 1.38 -30.33
C ALA A 54 -7.50 -0.04 -30.87
N SER A 55 -6.22 -0.31 -31.03
CA SER A 55 -5.77 -1.67 -31.38
C SER A 55 -6.15 -2.67 -30.25
N ARG A 56 -6.24 -3.93 -30.61
CA ARG A 56 -6.53 -5.00 -29.63
C ARG A 56 -5.47 -5.06 -28.52
N ARG A 57 -4.20 -4.76 -28.83
CA ARG A 57 -3.11 -4.70 -27.85
C ARG A 57 -3.27 -3.52 -26.88
N GLU A 58 -3.68 -2.36 -27.34
CA GLU A 58 -4.00 -1.21 -26.49
C GLU A 58 -5.22 -1.52 -25.60
N LEU A 59 -6.28 -2.12 -26.18
CA LEU A 59 -7.50 -2.43 -25.43
C LEU A 59 -7.28 -3.44 -24.31
N ILE A 60 -6.56 -4.54 -24.55
CA ILE A 60 -6.29 -5.50 -23.48
C ILE A 60 -5.45 -4.85 -22.37
N ARG A 61 -4.42 -4.09 -22.70
CA ARG A 61 -3.61 -3.39 -21.69
C ARG A 61 -4.46 -2.41 -20.88
N ARG A 62 -5.28 -1.59 -21.54
CA ARG A 62 -6.18 -0.63 -20.90
C ARG A 62 -7.14 -1.31 -19.93
N VAL A 63 -7.87 -2.32 -20.37
CA VAL A 63 -8.88 -2.99 -19.54
C VAL A 63 -8.26 -3.74 -18.35
N TYR A 64 -7.06 -4.30 -18.50
CA TYR A 64 -6.33 -4.93 -17.39
C TYR A 64 -6.02 -3.92 -16.29
N PHE A 65 -5.45 -2.76 -16.62
CA PHE A 65 -5.16 -1.72 -15.65
C PHE A 65 -6.41 -1.11 -15.05
N ASP A 66 -7.46 -0.91 -15.83
CA ASP A 66 -8.70 -0.33 -15.36
C ASP A 66 -9.46 -1.28 -14.41
N LEU A 67 -9.49 -2.56 -14.68
CA LEU A 67 -10.23 -3.52 -13.88
C LEU A 67 -9.43 -4.16 -12.75
N ILE A 68 -8.16 -4.53 -12.97
CA ILE A 68 -7.37 -5.27 -11.99
C ILE A 68 -6.07 -4.57 -11.57
N GLY A 69 -5.67 -3.48 -12.24
CA GLY A 69 -4.49 -2.68 -11.88
C GLY A 69 -3.15 -3.41 -12.07
N LEU A 70 -3.10 -4.39 -12.97
CA LEU A 70 -1.92 -5.18 -13.32
C LEU A 70 -1.77 -5.26 -14.84
N PRO A 71 -0.54 -5.42 -15.37
CA PRO A 71 -0.34 -5.65 -16.79
C PRO A 71 -0.81 -7.06 -17.20
N PRO A 72 -1.31 -7.24 -18.43
CA PRO A 72 -1.50 -8.56 -18.99
C PRO A 72 -0.15 -9.23 -19.24
N THR A 73 -0.10 -10.56 -19.24
CA THR A 73 1.06 -11.29 -19.73
C THR A 73 1.14 -11.22 -21.24
N TYR A 74 2.35 -11.33 -21.81
CA TYR A 74 2.52 -11.35 -23.27
C TYR A 74 1.66 -12.43 -23.97
N LYS A 75 1.56 -13.61 -23.36
CA LYS A 75 0.72 -14.70 -23.87
C LYS A 75 -0.77 -14.31 -23.94
N GLU A 76 -1.28 -13.62 -22.92
CA GLU A 76 -2.66 -13.14 -22.90
C GLU A 76 -2.90 -12.08 -23.98
N VAL A 77 -1.90 -11.21 -24.21
CA VAL A 77 -1.95 -10.20 -25.26
C VAL A 77 -2.01 -10.87 -26.64
N GLU A 78 -1.12 -11.83 -26.90
CA GLU A 78 -1.08 -12.56 -28.18
C GLU A 78 -2.38 -13.34 -28.40
N SER A 79 -2.84 -14.08 -27.39
CA SER A 79 -4.09 -14.83 -27.49
C SER A 79 -5.28 -13.92 -27.79
N PHE A 80 -5.38 -12.77 -27.13
CA PHE A 80 -6.46 -11.82 -27.39
C PHE A 80 -6.32 -11.11 -28.74
N ALA A 81 -5.09 -10.77 -29.13
CA ALA A 81 -4.84 -10.12 -30.41
C ALA A 81 -5.19 -11.02 -31.62
N ALA A 82 -5.04 -12.33 -31.47
CA ALA A 82 -5.35 -13.32 -32.47
C ALA A 82 -6.82 -13.82 -32.46
N ASP A 83 -7.60 -13.49 -31.41
CA ASP A 83 -8.99 -13.97 -31.27
C ASP A 83 -9.99 -13.00 -31.91
N ASP A 84 -10.36 -13.20 -33.16
CA ASP A 84 -11.32 -12.37 -33.90
C ASP A 84 -12.80 -12.73 -33.63
N SER A 85 -13.09 -13.58 -32.65
CA SER A 85 -14.45 -13.95 -32.33
C SER A 85 -15.29 -12.74 -31.85
N PRO A 86 -16.57 -12.64 -32.24
CA PRO A 86 -17.41 -11.47 -31.91
C PRO A 86 -17.56 -11.17 -30.44
N GLY A 87 -17.39 -12.17 -29.57
CA GLY A 87 -17.48 -12.03 -28.11
C GLY A 87 -16.13 -11.90 -27.38
N ALA A 88 -15.00 -11.86 -28.08
CA ALA A 88 -13.67 -11.91 -27.47
C ALA A 88 -13.43 -10.81 -26.42
N PHE A 89 -13.81 -9.57 -26.71
CA PHE A 89 -13.63 -8.46 -25.76
C PHE A 89 -14.58 -8.54 -24.57
N GLU A 90 -15.82 -8.93 -24.79
CA GLU A 90 -16.80 -9.18 -23.71
C GLU A 90 -16.32 -10.29 -22.78
N GLY A 91 -15.89 -11.43 -23.34
CA GLY A 91 -15.31 -12.54 -22.57
C GLY A 91 -14.08 -12.16 -21.79
N LEU A 92 -13.24 -11.27 -22.34
CA LEU A 92 -12.11 -10.69 -21.62
C LEU A 92 -12.55 -9.87 -20.40
N ILE A 93 -13.53 -8.99 -20.57
CA ILE A 93 -14.10 -8.17 -19.48
C ILE A 93 -14.69 -9.08 -18.39
N ASP A 94 -15.51 -10.07 -18.75
CA ASP A 94 -16.14 -10.99 -17.80
C ASP A 94 -15.08 -11.74 -16.96
N ARG A 95 -14.03 -12.23 -17.63
CA ARG A 95 -12.92 -12.90 -16.95
C ARG A 95 -12.22 -11.98 -15.96
N LEU A 96 -11.95 -10.71 -16.32
CA LEU A 96 -11.29 -9.76 -15.43
C LEU A 96 -12.18 -9.33 -14.26
N LEU A 97 -13.47 -9.11 -14.49
CA LEU A 97 -14.45 -8.80 -13.44
C LEU A 97 -14.62 -9.96 -12.43
N ALA A 98 -14.33 -11.19 -12.83
CA ALA A 98 -14.36 -12.36 -11.95
C ALA A 98 -13.07 -12.56 -11.15
N GLN A 99 -11.96 -11.92 -11.54
CA GLN A 99 -10.68 -12.06 -10.83
C GLN A 99 -10.72 -11.38 -9.46
N PRO A 100 -10.11 -11.98 -8.41
CA PRO A 100 -10.07 -11.37 -7.08
C PRO A 100 -9.29 -10.05 -7.04
N GLN A 101 -8.36 -9.82 -7.97
CA GLN A 101 -7.61 -8.56 -8.11
C GLN A 101 -8.50 -7.37 -8.48
N TYR A 102 -9.69 -7.62 -9.01
CA TYR A 102 -10.70 -6.59 -9.26
C TYR A 102 -11.06 -5.84 -7.97
N GLY A 103 -11.33 -6.58 -6.90
CA GLY A 103 -11.65 -5.95 -5.61
C GLY A 103 -10.47 -5.18 -5.01
N GLU A 104 -9.22 -5.62 -5.24
CA GLU A 104 -8.03 -4.87 -4.79
C GLU A 104 -7.93 -3.52 -5.51
N ARG A 105 -8.16 -3.50 -6.83
CA ARG A 105 -8.13 -2.29 -7.65
C ARG A 105 -9.24 -1.33 -7.29
N TRP A 106 -10.50 -1.79 -7.34
CA TRP A 106 -11.67 -0.94 -7.11
C TRP A 106 -11.87 -0.62 -5.64
N GLY A 107 -11.46 -1.52 -4.75
CA GLY A 107 -11.36 -1.24 -3.33
C GLY A 107 -10.36 -0.12 -3.04
N ARG A 108 -9.21 -0.06 -3.72
CA ARG A 108 -8.24 1.03 -3.55
C ARG A 108 -8.86 2.39 -3.93
N HIS A 109 -9.62 2.46 -5.02
CA HIS A 109 -10.34 3.69 -5.39
C HIS A 109 -11.32 4.13 -4.30
N TRP A 110 -12.05 3.19 -3.70
CA TRP A 110 -12.95 3.50 -2.60
C TRP A 110 -12.21 3.96 -1.34
N LEU A 111 -11.07 3.38 -1.03
CA LEU A 111 -10.25 3.76 0.13
C LEU A 111 -9.75 5.21 0.05
N ASP A 112 -9.55 5.78 -1.14
CA ASP A 112 -9.25 7.20 -1.33
C ASP A 112 -10.44 8.09 -0.96
N VAL A 113 -11.63 7.67 -1.36
CA VAL A 113 -12.87 8.43 -1.08
C VAL A 113 -13.17 8.50 0.42
N VAL A 114 -12.88 7.41 1.15
CA VAL A 114 -13.19 7.33 2.58
C VAL A 114 -12.02 7.71 3.50
N ARG A 115 -10.98 8.36 2.96
CA ARG A 115 -9.79 8.84 3.72
C ARG A 115 -9.10 7.75 4.54
N PHE A 116 -9.00 6.54 3.97
CA PHE A 116 -8.44 5.39 4.66
C PHE A 116 -6.97 5.60 5.04
N ALA A 117 -6.68 5.37 6.33
CA ALA A 117 -5.34 5.17 6.86
C ALA A 117 -5.39 4.24 8.08
N GLN A 118 -4.22 3.72 8.44
CA GLN A 118 -4.07 2.82 9.57
C GLN A 118 -3.53 3.53 10.82
N THR A 119 -3.50 4.88 10.78
CA THR A 119 -3.08 5.74 11.90
C THR A 119 -4.00 6.93 12.09
N ASN A 120 -3.89 7.56 13.25
CA ASN A 120 -4.76 8.67 13.67
C ASN A 120 -4.44 10.00 12.98
N GLY A 121 -3.19 10.20 12.55
CA GLY A 121 -2.70 11.54 12.22
C GLY A 121 -2.37 12.33 13.48
N TYR A 122 -2.37 13.67 13.36
CA TYR A 122 -1.93 14.58 14.42
C TYR A 122 -0.50 14.30 14.92
N GLU A 123 -0.12 14.91 16.03
CA GLU A 123 1.24 14.88 16.56
C GLU A 123 1.75 13.48 16.88
N ARG A 124 0.88 12.61 17.41
CA ARG A 124 1.28 11.27 17.83
C ARG A 124 1.14 10.25 16.73
N ASP A 125 0.28 10.49 15.77
CA ASP A 125 -0.03 9.60 14.66
C ASP A 125 -0.15 8.11 15.09
N GLY A 126 -0.92 7.88 16.17
CA GLY A 126 -1.12 6.58 16.80
C GLY A 126 -1.78 5.57 15.86
N GLU A 127 -1.49 4.29 16.05
CA GLU A 127 -2.00 3.20 15.21
C GLU A 127 -3.51 2.98 15.38
N LYS A 128 -4.19 2.62 14.29
CA LYS A 128 -5.53 2.04 14.22
C LYS A 128 -5.42 0.54 13.89
N PRO A 129 -5.14 -0.33 14.87
CA PRO A 129 -4.66 -1.69 14.64
C PRO A 129 -5.61 -2.59 13.85
N TYR A 130 -6.91 -2.28 13.79
CA TYR A 130 -7.92 -3.07 13.09
C TYR A 130 -8.45 -2.39 11.82
N ALA A 131 -7.90 -1.25 11.40
CA ALA A 131 -8.34 -0.56 10.18
C ALA A 131 -8.19 -1.43 8.92
N TRP A 132 -7.21 -2.34 8.89
CA TRP A 132 -7.03 -3.28 7.79
C TRP A 132 -8.25 -4.17 7.52
N ARG A 133 -9.08 -4.47 8.55
CA ARG A 133 -10.31 -5.25 8.38
C ARG A 133 -11.34 -4.50 7.53
N TYR A 134 -11.42 -3.18 7.67
CA TYR A 134 -12.26 -2.34 6.82
C TYR A 134 -11.80 -2.38 5.36
N ARG A 135 -10.49 -2.26 5.10
CA ARG A 135 -9.94 -2.43 3.74
C ARG A 135 -10.34 -3.79 3.15
N ASP A 136 -10.18 -4.84 3.91
CA ASP A 136 -10.51 -6.20 3.47
C ASP A 136 -12.01 -6.39 3.23
N TYR A 137 -12.85 -5.77 4.06
CA TYR A 137 -14.30 -5.71 3.84
C TYR A 137 -14.62 -5.02 2.50
N VAL A 138 -14.00 -3.89 2.22
CA VAL A 138 -14.18 -3.15 0.96
C VAL A 138 -13.79 -4.03 -0.23
N ILE A 139 -12.62 -4.64 -0.21
CA ILE A 139 -12.13 -5.53 -1.27
C ILE A 139 -13.11 -6.69 -1.51
N ARG A 140 -13.58 -7.36 -0.44
CA ARG A 140 -14.58 -8.44 -0.56
C ARG A 140 -15.89 -7.95 -1.14
N SER A 141 -16.37 -6.79 -0.71
CA SER A 141 -17.64 -6.22 -1.20
C SER A 141 -17.61 -5.96 -2.70
N PHE A 142 -16.51 -5.42 -3.24
CA PHE A 142 -16.32 -5.24 -4.68
C PHE A 142 -16.21 -6.58 -5.42
N ASN A 143 -15.48 -7.55 -4.88
CA ASN A 143 -15.35 -8.88 -5.48
C ASN A 143 -16.69 -9.62 -5.59
N GLN A 144 -17.52 -9.52 -4.55
CA GLN A 144 -18.86 -10.11 -4.49
C GLN A 144 -19.92 -9.33 -5.28
N ASP A 145 -19.54 -8.19 -5.89
CA ASP A 145 -20.47 -7.26 -6.53
C ASP A 145 -21.65 -6.92 -5.62
N LYS A 146 -21.34 -6.62 -4.33
CA LYS A 146 -22.36 -6.22 -3.35
C LYS A 146 -23.16 -5.04 -3.91
N PRO A 147 -24.49 -5.06 -3.86
CA PRO A 147 -25.29 -3.91 -4.30
C PRO A 147 -24.81 -2.65 -3.60
N TYR A 148 -24.55 -1.58 -4.36
CA TYR A 148 -23.94 -0.37 -3.81
C TYR A 148 -24.79 0.29 -2.72
N ASN A 149 -26.10 0.28 -2.84
CA ASN A 149 -27.02 0.73 -1.79
C ASN A 149 -26.83 -0.09 -0.49
N ARG A 150 -26.68 -1.42 -0.56
CA ARG A 150 -26.38 -2.26 0.60
C ARG A 150 -24.99 -1.94 1.18
N PHE A 151 -24.01 -1.67 0.33
CA PHE A 151 -22.66 -1.25 0.76
C PHE A 151 -22.68 0.09 1.50
N VAL A 152 -23.54 1.03 1.10
CA VAL A 152 -23.79 2.30 1.81
C VAL A 152 -24.46 2.04 3.15
N LEU A 153 -25.53 1.25 3.19
CA LEU A 153 -26.26 0.89 4.41
C LEU A 153 -25.31 0.29 5.47
N GLU A 154 -24.48 -0.66 5.08
CA GLU A 154 -23.55 -1.31 6.01
C GLU A 154 -22.51 -0.33 6.58
N GLN A 155 -22.01 0.60 5.80
CA GLN A 155 -21.03 1.58 6.28
C GLN A 155 -21.62 2.61 7.24
N LEU A 156 -22.86 3.00 7.01
CA LEU A 156 -23.52 4.02 7.82
C LEU A 156 -24.26 3.46 9.03
N ALA A 157 -24.81 2.25 8.95
CA ALA A 157 -25.64 1.67 9.99
C ALA A 157 -25.51 0.16 10.16
N GLY A 158 -24.36 -0.42 9.79
CA GLY A 158 -24.19 -1.87 9.73
C GLY A 158 -24.42 -2.63 11.03
N ASP A 159 -24.25 -1.96 12.18
CA ASP A 159 -24.55 -2.48 13.52
C ASP A 159 -26.02 -2.29 13.93
N GLU A 160 -26.80 -1.47 13.21
CA GLU A 160 -28.22 -1.21 13.46
C GLU A 160 -29.15 -2.02 12.56
N LEU A 161 -28.62 -2.74 11.58
CA LEU A 161 -29.40 -3.57 10.66
C LEU A 161 -29.98 -4.81 11.36
N ASP A 162 -31.14 -5.27 10.91
CA ASP A 162 -31.78 -6.46 11.51
C ASP A 162 -30.97 -7.73 11.23
N ASP A 163 -30.24 -7.78 10.11
CA ASP A 163 -29.33 -8.84 9.70
C ASP A 163 -27.84 -8.49 9.99
N ALA A 164 -27.59 -7.66 11.00
CA ALA A 164 -26.24 -7.26 11.38
C ALA A 164 -25.33 -8.49 11.55
N ASN A 165 -24.18 -8.42 10.94
CA ASN A 165 -23.22 -9.52 10.91
C ASN A 165 -21.79 -8.98 11.01
N ARG A 166 -20.80 -9.90 11.00
CA ARG A 166 -19.39 -9.55 11.09
C ARG A 166 -18.97 -8.45 10.11
N ASP A 167 -19.34 -8.59 8.83
CA ASP A 167 -18.94 -7.67 7.78
C ASP A 167 -19.64 -6.31 7.91
N SER A 168 -20.93 -6.29 8.27
CA SER A 168 -21.66 -5.04 8.46
C SER A 168 -21.15 -4.25 9.66
N ILE A 169 -20.70 -4.92 10.75
CA ILE A 169 -20.05 -4.26 11.89
C ILE A 169 -18.72 -3.66 11.48
N ILE A 170 -17.88 -4.41 10.73
CA ILE A 170 -16.59 -3.91 10.20
C ILE A 170 -16.79 -2.69 9.30
N ALA A 171 -17.86 -2.68 8.50
CA ALA A 171 -18.20 -1.59 7.60
C ALA A 171 -18.36 -0.25 8.33
N THR A 172 -18.90 -0.26 9.55
CA THR A 172 -19.07 0.95 10.39
C THR A 172 -17.74 1.59 10.80
N GLY A 173 -16.62 0.90 10.58
CA GLY A 173 -15.28 1.48 10.68
C GLY A 173 -15.11 2.74 9.83
N PHE A 174 -15.91 2.94 8.77
CA PHE A 174 -16.01 4.19 7.99
C PHE A 174 -15.99 5.45 8.86
N TYR A 175 -16.73 5.46 9.95
CA TYR A 175 -16.80 6.59 10.87
C TYR A 175 -15.49 6.87 11.62
N ARG A 176 -14.58 5.90 11.68
CA ARG A 176 -13.34 5.96 12.44
C ARG A 176 -12.10 6.15 11.58
N LEU A 177 -12.26 6.27 10.26
CA LEU A 177 -11.14 6.44 9.34
C LEU A 177 -10.57 7.86 9.33
N GLY A 178 -11.28 8.85 9.84
CA GLY A 178 -10.82 10.25 9.92
C GLY A 178 -9.58 10.43 10.80
N VAL A 179 -9.07 11.64 10.77
CA VAL A 179 -8.01 12.08 11.68
C VAL A 179 -8.56 12.11 13.11
N TRP A 180 -7.73 11.77 14.08
CA TRP A 180 -8.09 11.78 15.50
C TRP A 180 -6.97 12.34 16.35
N ASP A 181 -7.29 13.33 17.17
CA ASP A 181 -6.42 13.85 18.21
C ASP A 181 -6.51 12.97 19.47
N ASP A 182 -5.39 12.45 19.95
CA ASP A 182 -5.33 11.58 21.13
C ASP A 182 -5.47 12.36 22.45
N GLU A 183 -5.16 13.65 22.47
CA GLU A 183 -5.08 14.51 23.66
C GLU A 183 -5.61 15.93 23.38
N PRO A 184 -6.89 16.08 22.99
CA PRO A 184 -7.43 17.40 22.72
C PRO A 184 -7.52 18.25 23.99
N ASP A 185 -7.15 19.52 23.89
CA ASP A 185 -7.30 20.50 24.96
C ASP A 185 -8.78 20.74 25.31
N ASP A 186 -9.63 20.87 24.28
CA ASP A 186 -11.07 20.98 24.42
C ASP A 186 -11.77 19.73 23.87
N LYS A 187 -12.13 18.80 24.77
CA LYS A 187 -12.80 17.55 24.40
C LYS A 187 -14.17 17.75 23.76
N ARG A 188 -14.90 18.80 24.16
CA ARG A 188 -16.22 19.08 23.59
C ARG A 188 -16.10 19.61 22.18
N MET A 189 -15.14 20.50 21.92
CA MET A 189 -14.87 20.97 20.57
C MET A 189 -14.40 19.83 19.68
N ALA A 190 -13.49 19.01 20.16
CA ALA A 190 -12.98 17.84 19.45
C ALA A 190 -14.04 16.77 19.16
N GLU A 191 -15.06 16.60 20.04
CA GLU A 191 -16.24 15.77 19.72
C GLU A 191 -16.99 16.32 18.51
N PHE A 192 -17.23 17.63 18.46
CA PHE A 192 -17.90 18.26 17.32
C PHE A 192 -17.03 18.30 16.05
N ASP A 193 -15.73 18.38 16.18
CA ASP A 193 -14.80 18.25 15.04
C ASP A 193 -14.86 16.84 14.43
N GLY A 194 -14.97 15.82 15.27
CA GLY A 194 -15.17 14.45 14.81
C GLY A 194 -16.55 14.20 14.19
N LEU A 195 -17.60 14.81 14.72
CA LEU A 195 -18.94 14.75 14.11
C LEU A 195 -18.96 15.51 12.77
N ASP A 196 -18.27 16.64 12.68
CA ASP A 196 -18.08 17.38 11.43
C ASP A 196 -17.38 16.52 10.39
N ASP A 197 -16.27 15.86 10.73
CA ASP A 197 -15.58 14.92 9.85
C ASP A 197 -16.51 13.83 9.30
N MET A 198 -17.41 13.29 10.15
CA MET A 198 -18.40 12.31 9.72
C MET A 198 -19.42 12.90 8.74
N VAL A 199 -19.97 14.10 9.03
CA VAL A 199 -20.91 14.80 8.14
C VAL A 199 -20.26 15.10 6.79
N VAL A 200 -19.05 15.66 6.80
CA VAL A 200 -18.28 16.01 5.59
C VAL A 200 -17.96 14.75 4.78
N ALA A 201 -17.54 13.68 5.45
CA ALA A 201 -17.22 12.43 4.78
C ALA A 201 -18.46 11.79 4.13
N ILE A 202 -19.61 11.78 4.79
CA ILE A 202 -20.87 11.28 4.23
C ILE A 202 -21.27 12.13 3.03
N GLY A 203 -21.27 13.47 3.19
CA GLY A 203 -21.59 14.41 2.12
C GLY A 203 -20.74 14.20 0.88
N ALA A 204 -19.43 14.20 1.04
CA ALA A 204 -18.48 14.06 -0.06
C ALA A 204 -18.51 12.66 -0.68
N SER A 205 -18.56 11.59 0.16
CA SER A 205 -18.41 10.20 -0.33
C SER A 205 -19.65 9.68 -1.05
N PHE A 206 -20.84 9.99 -0.56
CA PHE A 206 -22.08 9.43 -1.08
C PHE A 206 -22.94 10.43 -1.85
N MET A 207 -22.95 11.69 -1.43
CA MET A 207 -23.86 12.69 -2.01
C MET A 207 -23.17 13.71 -2.93
N GLY A 208 -21.82 13.76 -2.93
CA GLY A 208 -21.09 14.77 -3.67
C GLY A 208 -21.45 16.21 -3.20
N LEU A 209 -21.59 16.42 -1.90
CA LEU A 209 -21.92 17.71 -1.30
C LEU A 209 -20.87 18.17 -0.30
N THR A 210 -20.53 19.45 -0.36
CA THR A 210 -19.59 20.10 0.55
C THR A 210 -20.31 20.70 1.75
N MET A 211 -20.73 19.87 2.71
CA MET A 211 -21.56 20.30 3.84
C MET A 211 -20.83 21.10 4.92
N GLY A 212 -19.50 20.93 5.05
CA GLY A 212 -18.71 21.48 6.17
C GLY A 212 -18.76 23.01 6.30
N CYS A 213 -18.94 23.76 5.21
CA CYS A 213 -19.09 25.21 5.27
C CYS A 213 -20.27 25.65 6.13
N ALA A 214 -21.34 24.83 6.15
CA ALA A 214 -22.56 25.14 6.88
C ALA A 214 -22.45 24.93 8.41
N ARG A 215 -21.29 24.44 8.90
CA ARG A 215 -21.01 24.35 10.33
C ARG A 215 -21.00 25.71 11.03
N CYS A 216 -20.42 26.75 10.40
CA CYS A 216 -20.22 28.05 11.05
C CYS A 216 -21.23 29.10 10.65
N HIS A 217 -21.78 29.02 9.45
CA HIS A 217 -22.76 29.96 8.85
C HIS A 217 -23.55 29.22 7.77
N ASP A 218 -24.59 29.83 7.22
CA ASP A 218 -25.28 29.26 6.06
C ASP A 218 -24.29 29.04 4.92
N HIS A 219 -24.39 27.92 4.19
CA HIS A 219 -23.43 27.56 3.15
C HIS A 219 -23.31 28.69 2.11
N MET A 220 -22.09 29.05 1.72
CA MET A 220 -21.82 30.25 0.91
C MET A 220 -22.42 30.17 -0.50
N TYR A 221 -22.48 29.01 -1.10
CA TYR A 221 -22.93 28.78 -2.47
C TYR A 221 -24.19 27.93 -2.57
N ASP A 222 -24.24 26.85 -1.83
CA ASP A 222 -25.35 25.93 -1.88
C ASP A 222 -26.46 26.30 -0.90
N PRO A 223 -27.73 26.03 -1.25
CA PRO A 223 -28.87 26.32 -0.37
C PRO A 223 -28.95 25.32 0.81
N ILE A 224 -27.91 25.30 1.62
CA ILE A 224 -27.77 24.48 2.84
C ILE A 224 -27.65 25.44 4.03
N PRO A 225 -28.77 25.76 4.71
CA PRO A 225 -28.75 26.58 5.93
C PRO A 225 -27.89 25.88 7.04
N GLN A 226 -27.29 26.69 7.91
CA GLN A 226 -26.60 26.17 9.09
C GLN A 226 -27.51 25.23 9.93
N LYS A 227 -28.79 25.55 10.00
CA LYS A 227 -29.76 24.70 10.66
C LYS A 227 -29.88 23.30 10.03
N ASP A 228 -29.86 23.20 8.71
CA ASP A 228 -29.90 21.91 7.99
C ASP A 228 -28.64 21.08 8.28
N TYR A 229 -27.47 21.71 8.35
CA TYR A 229 -26.23 21.05 8.73
C TYR A 229 -26.34 20.42 10.14
N TYR A 230 -26.81 21.16 11.15
CA TYR A 230 -26.97 20.61 12.50
C TYR A 230 -28.12 19.62 12.60
N SER A 231 -29.16 19.74 11.79
CA SER A 231 -30.21 18.74 11.69
C SER A 231 -29.69 17.43 11.09
N PHE A 232 -28.79 17.50 10.10
CA PHE A 232 -28.08 16.35 9.56
C PHE A 232 -27.08 15.76 10.58
N LEU A 233 -26.31 16.60 11.26
CA LEU A 233 -25.42 16.18 12.34
C LEU A 233 -26.17 15.45 13.46
N ALA A 234 -27.42 15.81 13.74
CA ALA A 234 -28.23 15.20 14.79
C ALA A 234 -28.46 13.68 14.59
N PHE A 235 -28.38 13.17 13.37
CA PHE A 235 -28.38 11.72 13.10
C PHE A 235 -27.18 11.01 13.71
N LEU A 236 -26.07 11.73 13.89
CA LEU A 236 -24.77 11.21 14.31
C LEU A 236 -24.38 11.59 15.74
N HIS A 237 -25.09 12.55 16.35
CA HIS A 237 -24.69 13.16 17.64
C HIS A 237 -24.65 12.15 18.81
N ASN A 238 -25.34 11.02 18.67
CA ASN A 238 -25.32 9.98 19.69
C ASN A 238 -24.10 9.04 19.59
N VAL A 239 -23.27 9.18 18.53
CA VAL A 239 -22.05 8.40 18.37
C VAL A 239 -21.06 8.77 19.49
N ARG A 240 -20.51 7.75 20.16
CA ARG A 240 -19.44 7.95 21.12
C ARG A 240 -18.15 8.29 20.38
N TYR A 241 -17.62 9.48 20.59
CA TYR A 241 -16.42 9.91 19.88
C TYR A 241 -15.16 9.81 20.75
N TYR A 242 -15.19 10.35 21.95
CA TYR A 242 -14.07 10.35 22.87
C TYR A 242 -14.27 9.37 24.03
N ASP A 243 -13.73 8.17 23.88
CA ASP A 243 -13.36 7.30 24.98
C ASP A 243 -11.97 6.76 24.71
N LYS A 244 -11.11 6.66 25.74
CA LYS A 244 -9.80 6.04 25.55
C LYS A 244 -9.99 4.66 24.91
N PRO A 245 -9.28 4.36 23.82
CA PRO A 245 -9.42 3.07 23.17
C PRO A 245 -9.03 1.95 24.15
N LYS A 246 -10.03 1.21 24.58
CA LYS A 246 -9.87 -0.01 25.34
C LYS A 246 -10.27 -1.17 24.45
N TYR A 247 -9.53 -2.27 24.52
CA TYR A 247 -9.87 -3.50 23.80
C TYR A 247 -10.81 -4.36 24.63
N ASP A 248 -11.87 -3.77 25.14
CA ASP A 248 -12.89 -4.44 25.93
C ASP A 248 -14.30 -4.01 25.49
N LYS A 249 -15.33 -4.60 26.10
CA LYS A 249 -16.73 -4.32 25.79
C LYS A 249 -17.14 -2.86 26.04
N SER A 250 -16.32 -2.07 26.73
CA SER A 250 -16.57 -0.64 27.00
C SER A 250 -15.99 0.28 25.93
N SER A 251 -15.22 -0.23 24.98
CA SER A 251 -14.63 0.59 23.93
C SER A 251 -15.66 1.30 23.07
N SER A 252 -15.44 2.58 22.80
CA SER A 252 -16.22 3.36 21.83
C SER A 252 -15.77 3.17 20.39
N THR A 253 -14.55 2.71 20.20
CA THR A 253 -13.83 2.68 18.93
C THR A 253 -13.77 1.27 18.33
N TYR A 254 -13.83 0.25 19.17
CA TYR A 254 -13.71 -1.14 18.74
C TYR A 254 -14.94 -1.94 19.15
N ALA A 255 -15.45 -2.77 18.25
CA ALA A 255 -16.50 -3.73 18.52
C ALA A 255 -15.96 -5.16 18.37
N SER A 256 -16.47 -6.07 19.21
CA SER A 256 -16.27 -7.51 19.04
C SER A 256 -17.03 -7.99 17.80
N ILE A 257 -16.37 -8.77 16.98
CA ILE A 257 -16.91 -9.41 15.77
C ILE A 257 -16.97 -10.95 15.90
N GLY A 258 -16.95 -11.44 17.13
CA GLY A 258 -16.94 -12.86 17.47
C GLY A 258 -15.52 -13.42 17.65
N ASN A 259 -15.40 -14.64 18.17
CA ASN A 259 -14.14 -15.40 18.31
C ASN A 259 -12.95 -14.62 18.92
N ASN A 260 -13.21 -13.78 19.92
CA ASN A 260 -12.22 -12.86 20.52
C ASN A 260 -11.55 -11.90 19.52
N GLU A 261 -12.17 -11.66 18.38
CA GLU A 261 -11.70 -10.71 17.39
C GLU A 261 -12.39 -9.35 17.52
N TRP A 262 -11.66 -8.30 17.20
CA TRP A 262 -12.11 -6.92 17.26
C TRP A 262 -12.01 -6.24 15.90
N ALA A 263 -12.92 -5.30 15.66
CA ALA A 263 -12.88 -4.42 14.49
C ALA A 263 -12.99 -2.96 14.91
N LEU A 264 -12.40 -2.08 14.10
CA LEU A 264 -12.69 -0.66 14.15
C LEU A 264 -14.16 -0.47 13.78
N ALA A 265 -14.96 0.16 14.66
CA ALA A 265 -16.39 0.25 14.49
C ALA A 265 -16.95 1.47 15.23
N VAL A 266 -18.23 1.75 15.02
CA VAL A 266 -18.96 2.81 15.73
C VAL A 266 -19.81 2.23 16.85
N ARG A 267 -20.03 3.03 17.90
CA ARG A 267 -21.02 2.76 18.97
C ARG A 267 -21.72 4.04 19.38
N GLU A 268 -22.93 3.90 19.89
CA GLU A 268 -23.71 5.00 20.43
C GLU A 268 -23.76 5.02 21.98
N HIS A 269 -24.17 6.15 22.56
CA HIS A 269 -24.35 6.31 24.00
C HIS A 269 -25.54 5.51 24.55
N GLY A 270 -26.42 5.03 23.68
CA GLY A 270 -27.63 4.27 24.04
C GLY A 270 -28.82 4.64 23.16
N ALA A 271 -30.02 4.22 23.56
CA ALA A 271 -31.21 4.36 22.74
C ALA A 271 -31.83 5.77 22.76
N SER A 272 -31.45 6.63 23.71
CA SER A 272 -31.97 8.00 23.80
C SER A 272 -31.09 8.97 23.01
N PRO A 273 -31.64 9.68 21.98
CA PRO A 273 -30.88 10.66 21.21
C PRO A 273 -30.42 11.82 22.10
N LYS A 274 -29.17 12.27 21.89
CA LYS A 274 -28.71 13.53 22.47
C LYS A 274 -29.41 14.71 21.84
N GLU A 275 -29.71 15.75 22.62
CA GLU A 275 -30.17 17.01 22.11
C GLU A 275 -29.08 17.68 21.27
N THR A 276 -29.44 18.09 20.05
CA THR A 276 -28.52 18.78 19.15
C THR A 276 -28.93 20.25 19.02
N LYS A 277 -27.97 21.15 19.16
CA LYS A 277 -28.16 22.59 19.04
C LYS A 277 -27.26 23.13 17.90
N VAL A 278 -27.74 24.16 17.25
CA VAL A 278 -26.90 24.95 16.35
C VAL A 278 -25.77 25.56 17.17
N LEU A 279 -24.54 25.42 16.73
CA LEU A 279 -23.39 26.07 17.36
C LEU A 279 -23.12 27.40 16.67
N ILE A 280 -23.23 28.50 17.41
CA ILE A 280 -23.00 29.83 16.86
C ILE A 280 -21.54 29.92 16.40
N ARG A 281 -21.32 30.22 15.12
CA ARG A 281 -20.01 30.20 14.46
C ARG A 281 -19.24 28.88 14.61
N GLY A 282 -19.96 27.77 14.74
CA GLY A 282 -19.34 26.44 14.90
C GLY A 282 -18.67 26.16 16.24
N ASN A 283 -18.83 27.08 17.22
CA ASN A 283 -18.18 26.97 18.52
C ASN A 283 -19.05 26.20 19.52
N ALA A 284 -18.53 25.09 20.02
CA ALA A 284 -19.20 24.20 20.97
C ALA A 284 -19.55 24.89 22.30
N ALA A 285 -18.84 25.95 22.69
CA ALA A 285 -19.12 26.73 23.91
C ALA A 285 -20.31 27.68 23.75
N THR A 286 -20.75 27.97 22.53
CA THR A 286 -21.88 28.90 22.26
C THR A 286 -23.05 28.20 21.56
N PRO A 287 -23.82 27.33 22.27
CA PRO A 287 -24.99 26.67 21.71
C PRO A 287 -26.17 27.65 21.54
N GLY A 288 -26.80 27.57 20.35
CA GLY A 288 -28.02 28.30 20.00
C GLY A 288 -29.27 27.42 20.02
N ASP A 289 -30.08 27.51 18.97
CA ASP A 289 -31.40 26.86 18.86
C ASP A 289 -31.29 25.33 18.82
N LEU A 290 -32.28 24.66 19.43
CA LEU A 290 -32.44 23.23 19.35
C LEU A 290 -32.89 22.81 17.94
N VAL A 291 -32.29 21.74 17.42
CA VAL A 291 -32.68 21.13 16.15
C VAL A 291 -33.03 19.66 16.32
N LYS A 292 -33.83 19.13 15.44
CA LYS A 292 -34.19 17.71 15.34
C LYS A 292 -33.51 17.09 14.10
N PRO A 293 -33.28 15.78 14.10
CA PRO A 293 -32.80 15.09 12.89
C PRO A 293 -33.71 15.37 11.70
N ALA A 294 -33.12 15.87 10.61
CA ALA A 294 -33.82 16.11 9.35
C ALA A 294 -32.82 16.07 8.18
N PHE A 295 -33.30 15.70 7.00
CA PHE A 295 -32.55 15.74 5.76
C PHE A 295 -32.49 17.16 5.19
N PRO A 296 -31.48 17.50 4.39
CA PRO A 296 -31.33 18.84 3.83
C PRO A 296 -32.59 19.27 3.06
N ALA A 297 -33.08 20.45 3.34
CA ALA A 297 -34.33 21.00 2.74
C ALA A 297 -34.27 21.08 1.21
N VAL A 298 -33.09 21.37 0.66
CA VAL A 298 -32.87 21.43 -0.82
C VAL A 298 -33.06 20.06 -1.48
N LEU A 299 -32.84 18.96 -0.78
CA LEU A 299 -33.03 17.59 -1.25
C LEU A 299 -34.42 17.01 -0.91
N GLY A 300 -35.38 17.87 -0.66
CA GLY A 300 -36.75 17.49 -0.32
C GLY A 300 -37.07 17.60 1.16
N GLY A 301 -36.07 17.69 2.02
CA GLY A 301 -36.26 17.76 3.46
C GLY A 301 -36.88 16.46 4.02
N GLY A 302 -37.50 16.57 5.17
CA GLY A 302 -38.21 15.49 5.86
C GLY A 302 -37.68 15.37 7.28
N ARG A 303 -38.63 15.28 8.21
CA ARG A 303 -38.30 15.05 9.64
C ARG A 303 -38.49 13.57 9.93
N VAL A 304 -37.59 13.04 10.73
CA VAL A 304 -37.71 11.68 11.21
C VAL A 304 -38.69 11.62 12.37
N ASP A 305 -39.64 10.70 12.33
CA ASP A 305 -40.54 10.43 13.43
C ASP A 305 -39.79 9.62 14.50
N LEU A 306 -39.45 10.31 15.58
CA LEU A 306 -38.74 9.71 16.70
C LEU A 306 -39.66 8.85 17.58
N SER A 307 -41.00 8.94 17.42
CA SER A 307 -41.99 8.22 18.24
C SER A 307 -42.19 6.76 17.81
N ALA A 308 -41.91 6.42 16.59
CA ALA A 308 -42.14 5.08 16.02
C ALA A 308 -41.04 4.05 16.31
N ARG A 309 -40.06 4.34 17.18
CA ARG A 309 -38.89 3.52 17.40
C ARG A 309 -39.07 2.46 18.46
N PRO A 310 -38.56 1.23 18.27
CA PRO A 310 -38.63 0.18 19.26
C PRO A 310 -37.80 0.60 20.51
N SER A 311 -38.43 0.64 21.69
CA SER A 311 -37.71 0.74 22.95
C SER A 311 -36.91 -0.52 23.24
N GLY A 312 -35.67 -0.35 23.70
CA GLY A 312 -34.82 -1.46 24.16
C GLY A 312 -33.60 -1.78 23.36
N LYS A 313 -33.28 -1.05 22.30
CA LYS A 313 -32.02 -1.19 21.56
C LYS A 313 -30.90 -0.36 22.19
N SER A 314 -29.67 -0.81 22.05
CA SER A 314 -28.45 -0.11 22.49
C SER A 314 -28.06 1.10 21.58
N SER A 315 -28.84 1.39 20.55
CA SER A 315 -28.70 2.47 19.60
C SER A 315 -30.00 3.25 19.41
N THR A 316 -29.89 4.50 18.98
CA THR A 316 -31.04 5.35 18.63
C THR A 316 -31.77 4.91 17.37
N GLY A 317 -31.09 4.18 16.44
CA GLY A 317 -31.55 3.87 15.11
C GLY A 317 -31.52 5.07 14.15
N LEU A 318 -31.00 6.23 14.57
CA LEU A 318 -30.92 7.43 13.73
C LEU A 318 -29.96 7.23 12.55
N ARG A 319 -28.87 6.51 12.74
CA ARG A 319 -27.93 6.21 11.66
C ARG A 319 -28.57 5.31 10.60
N ARG A 320 -29.45 4.39 11.01
CA ARG A 320 -30.21 3.55 10.07
C ARG A 320 -31.13 4.40 9.19
N GLU A 321 -31.86 5.33 9.78
CA GLU A 321 -32.74 6.26 9.03
C GLU A 321 -31.94 7.09 8.01
N LEU A 322 -30.77 7.62 8.46
CA LEU A 322 -29.86 8.33 7.57
C LEU A 322 -29.36 7.43 6.44
N ALA A 323 -28.95 6.20 6.78
CA ALA A 323 -28.40 5.24 5.82
C ALA A 323 -29.43 4.80 4.78
N GLU A 324 -30.67 4.54 5.21
CA GLU A 324 -31.78 4.17 4.33
C GLU A 324 -32.14 5.32 3.37
N TRP A 325 -32.11 6.59 3.85
CA TRP A 325 -32.31 7.73 2.98
C TRP A 325 -31.14 7.95 2.00
N VAL A 326 -29.88 7.86 2.46
CA VAL A 326 -28.70 8.01 1.59
C VAL A 326 -28.66 6.91 0.54
N ALA A 327 -29.01 5.68 0.89
CA ALA A 327 -28.98 4.52 -0.01
C ALA A 327 -30.28 4.36 -0.85
N GLY A 328 -31.30 5.15 -0.53
CA GLY A 328 -32.61 5.06 -1.16
C GLY A 328 -32.68 5.76 -2.52
N GLU A 329 -33.69 5.42 -3.31
CA GLU A 329 -33.94 6.01 -4.63
C GLU A 329 -34.38 7.50 -4.56
N GLU A 330 -34.94 7.91 -3.42
CA GLU A 330 -35.30 9.29 -3.19
C GLU A 330 -34.09 10.23 -3.10
N ASN A 331 -32.93 9.71 -2.70
CA ASN A 331 -31.64 10.40 -2.75
C ASN A 331 -30.92 10.09 -4.07
N PHE A 332 -31.32 10.77 -5.10
CA PHE A 332 -30.78 10.63 -6.46
C PHE A 332 -29.30 11.02 -6.61
N LEU A 333 -28.70 11.70 -5.64
CA LEU A 333 -27.29 12.07 -5.66
C LEU A 333 -26.38 10.85 -5.55
N THR A 334 -26.71 9.87 -4.71
CA THR A 334 -25.88 8.70 -4.45
C THR A 334 -25.59 7.89 -5.72
N ALA A 335 -26.60 7.68 -6.55
CA ALA A 335 -26.44 6.99 -7.83
C ALA A 335 -25.63 7.83 -8.84
N ARG A 336 -25.88 9.14 -8.95
CA ARG A 336 -25.12 10.06 -9.80
C ARG A 336 -23.64 10.09 -9.44
N VAL A 337 -23.34 10.19 -8.14
CA VAL A 337 -21.96 10.23 -7.63
C VAL A 337 -21.21 8.96 -7.98
N MET A 338 -21.83 7.80 -7.77
CA MET A 338 -21.15 6.52 -8.05
C MET A 338 -21.00 6.28 -9.56
N ALA A 339 -22.01 6.57 -10.36
CA ALA A 339 -21.92 6.50 -11.82
C ALA A 339 -20.82 7.41 -12.37
N ASN A 340 -20.73 8.65 -11.87
CA ASN A 340 -19.69 9.60 -12.24
C ASN A 340 -18.28 9.12 -11.84
N ARG A 341 -18.10 8.50 -10.66
CA ARG A 341 -16.81 7.95 -10.23
C ARG A 341 -16.39 6.74 -11.07
N ILE A 342 -17.32 5.86 -11.41
CA ILE A 342 -17.04 4.73 -12.33
C ILE A 342 -16.57 5.29 -13.67
N TRP A 343 -17.28 6.25 -14.22
CA TRP A 343 -16.89 6.94 -15.46
C TRP A 343 -15.49 7.57 -15.35
N GLN A 344 -15.24 8.31 -14.27
CA GLN A 344 -13.96 8.97 -13.99
C GLN A 344 -12.78 7.99 -14.05
N HIS A 345 -12.91 6.82 -13.42
CA HIS A 345 -11.81 5.86 -13.40
C HIS A 345 -11.58 5.20 -14.76
N LEU A 346 -12.63 4.98 -15.54
CA LEU A 346 -12.52 4.39 -16.87
C LEU A 346 -12.03 5.39 -17.94
N PHE A 347 -12.46 6.65 -17.88
CA PHE A 347 -12.10 7.68 -18.87
C PHE A 347 -11.02 8.66 -18.39
N GLY A 348 -10.52 8.53 -17.15
CA GLY A 348 -9.53 9.43 -16.56
C GLY A 348 -10.10 10.75 -16.05
N ARG A 349 -11.37 11.05 -16.34
CA ARG A 349 -12.12 12.21 -15.81
C ARG A 349 -13.61 11.91 -15.72
N GLY A 350 -14.27 12.47 -14.74
CA GLY A 350 -15.71 12.36 -14.56
C GLY A 350 -16.51 13.18 -15.59
N ILE A 351 -17.75 12.81 -15.82
CA ILE A 351 -18.74 13.62 -16.50
C ILE A 351 -18.91 14.94 -15.73
N VAL A 352 -18.92 14.87 -14.40
CA VAL A 352 -18.71 15.99 -13.49
C VAL A 352 -17.27 15.91 -12.97
N ARG A 353 -16.47 16.93 -13.23
CA ARG A 353 -15.04 16.97 -12.88
C ARG A 353 -14.78 17.20 -11.38
N THR A 354 -15.80 17.57 -10.63
CA THR A 354 -15.77 17.77 -9.18
C THR A 354 -16.64 16.72 -8.47
N PRO A 355 -16.22 15.43 -8.43
CA PRO A 355 -17.09 14.33 -7.99
C PRO A 355 -17.49 14.39 -6.51
N ASN A 356 -16.78 15.16 -5.67
CA ASN A 356 -17.14 15.41 -4.27
C ASN A 356 -17.94 16.72 -4.09
N ASP A 357 -18.21 17.46 -5.18
CA ASP A 357 -18.92 18.73 -5.16
C ASP A 357 -19.77 18.87 -6.43
N LEU A 358 -21.02 18.41 -6.34
CA LEU A 358 -22.07 18.56 -7.36
C LEU A 358 -22.88 19.84 -7.14
N GLY A 359 -22.61 20.56 -6.04
CA GLY A 359 -23.24 21.80 -5.70
C GLY A 359 -22.90 22.95 -6.67
N ARG A 360 -23.36 24.16 -6.36
CA ARG A 360 -23.20 25.36 -7.22
C ARG A 360 -21.74 25.82 -7.36
N ARG A 361 -20.86 25.45 -6.44
CA ARG A 361 -19.41 25.68 -6.53
C ARG A 361 -18.75 24.70 -7.47
N GLY A 362 -19.29 23.49 -7.58
CA GLY A 362 -18.81 22.44 -8.46
C GLY A 362 -19.00 22.79 -9.94
N LEU A 363 -18.40 21.99 -10.79
CA LEU A 363 -18.54 22.13 -12.24
C LEU A 363 -19.81 21.40 -12.73
N PRO A 364 -20.52 21.96 -13.70
CA PRO A 364 -21.66 21.25 -14.29
C PRO A 364 -21.21 20.01 -15.06
N PRO A 365 -22.08 19.01 -15.24
CA PRO A 365 -21.80 17.84 -16.05
C PRO A 365 -21.64 18.23 -17.53
N THR A 366 -20.63 17.63 -18.18
CA THR A 366 -20.45 17.80 -19.63
C THR A 366 -21.58 17.12 -20.45
N HIS A 367 -22.11 16.01 -19.89
CA HIS A 367 -23.18 15.19 -20.47
C HIS A 367 -24.25 14.91 -19.40
N PRO A 368 -25.10 15.88 -19.05
CA PRO A 368 -26.09 15.72 -17.99
C PRO A 368 -27.06 14.56 -18.24
N GLU A 369 -27.53 14.42 -19.48
CA GLU A 369 -28.45 13.38 -19.89
C GLU A 369 -27.84 11.99 -19.73
N LEU A 370 -26.58 11.83 -20.11
CA LEU A 370 -25.85 10.57 -19.92
C LEU A 370 -25.68 10.24 -18.44
N LEU A 371 -25.35 11.23 -17.61
CA LEU A 371 -25.18 11.01 -16.17
C LEU A 371 -26.49 10.54 -15.53
N ASP A 372 -27.62 11.16 -15.87
CA ASP A 372 -28.93 10.78 -15.36
C ASP A 372 -29.34 9.40 -15.85
N TRP A 373 -29.10 9.11 -17.13
CA TRP A 373 -29.37 7.79 -17.70
C TRP A 373 -28.55 6.70 -17.02
N LEU A 374 -27.24 6.90 -16.82
CA LEU A 374 -26.35 5.98 -16.11
C LEU A 374 -26.80 5.77 -14.66
N ALA A 375 -27.17 6.84 -13.95
CA ALA A 375 -27.66 6.74 -12.58
C ALA A 375 -28.95 5.91 -12.49
N ARG A 376 -29.90 6.09 -13.40
CA ARG A 376 -31.12 5.28 -13.45
C ARG A 376 -30.86 3.83 -13.87
N ASP A 377 -30.01 3.62 -14.86
CA ASP A 377 -29.62 2.27 -15.28
C ASP A 377 -28.93 1.53 -14.13
N PHE A 378 -28.12 2.22 -13.35
CA PHE A 378 -27.47 1.66 -12.17
C PHE A 378 -28.48 1.23 -11.10
N ILE A 379 -29.45 2.08 -10.78
CA ILE A 379 -30.55 1.75 -9.85
C ILE A 379 -31.36 0.56 -10.37
N ARG A 380 -31.85 0.63 -11.62
CA ARG A 380 -32.65 -0.44 -12.26
C ARG A 380 -31.88 -1.76 -12.38
N GLY A 381 -30.58 -1.68 -12.55
CA GLY A 381 -29.66 -2.83 -12.56
C GLY A 381 -29.33 -3.41 -11.17
N GLY A 382 -30.06 -3.01 -10.11
CA GLY A 382 -29.87 -3.53 -8.76
C GLY A 382 -28.60 -3.01 -8.09
N TRP A 383 -28.15 -1.80 -8.44
CA TRP A 383 -26.98 -1.13 -7.87
C TRP A 383 -25.68 -1.95 -8.08
N LYS A 384 -25.58 -2.73 -9.16
CA LYS A 384 -24.46 -3.61 -9.47
C LYS A 384 -23.35 -2.85 -10.21
N ILE A 385 -22.22 -2.68 -9.53
CA ILE A 385 -21.07 -1.91 -10.05
C ILE A 385 -20.47 -2.62 -11.28
N LYS A 386 -20.25 -3.93 -11.19
CA LYS A 386 -19.65 -4.70 -12.30
C LYS A 386 -20.51 -4.65 -13.56
N ARG A 387 -21.84 -4.69 -13.40
CA ARG A 387 -22.77 -4.55 -14.52
C ARG A 387 -22.64 -3.20 -15.21
N LEU A 388 -22.61 -2.09 -14.44
CA LEU A 388 -22.48 -0.75 -15.01
C LEU A 388 -21.10 -0.56 -15.67
N GLN A 389 -20.04 -1.09 -15.07
CA GLN A 389 -18.72 -1.07 -15.69
C GLN A 389 -18.70 -1.84 -17.01
N LYS A 390 -19.25 -3.05 -17.05
CA LYS A 390 -19.32 -3.85 -18.27
C LYS A 390 -20.05 -3.10 -19.37
N LEU A 391 -21.17 -2.44 -19.06
CA LEU A 391 -21.92 -1.62 -20.00
C LEU A 391 -21.03 -0.51 -20.61
N ILE A 392 -20.30 0.23 -19.76
CA ILE A 392 -19.44 1.34 -20.20
C ILE A 392 -18.23 0.80 -21.01
N LEU A 393 -17.61 -0.28 -20.57
CA LEU A 393 -16.46 -0.90 -21.24
C LEU A 393 -16.79 -1.43 -22.65
N LEU A 394 -18.02 -1.90 -22.85
CA LEU A 394 -18.49 -2.41 -24.15
C LEU A 394 -18.91 -1.28 -25.12
N SER A 395 -18.94 -0.01 -24.68
CA SER A 395 -19.25 1.11 -25.57
C SER A 395 -18.13 1.35 -26.59
N SER A 396 -18.49 1.86 -27.77
CA SER A 396 -17.55 2.34 -28.77
C SER A 396 -16.71 3.51 -28.24
N ALA A 397 -17.31 4.34 -27.39
CA ALA A 397 -16.63 5.47 -26.72
C ALA A 397 -15.42 4.98 -25.89
N TYR A 398 -15.56 3.92 -25.11
CA TYR A 398 -14.43 3.37 -24.35
C TYR A 398 -13.35 2.75 -25.25
N ARG A 399 -13.76 2.16 -26.36
CA ARG A 399 -12.86 1.45 -27.28
C ARG A 399 -12.11 2.38 -28.25
N MET A 400 -12.37 3.70 -28.24
CA MET A 400 -11.60 4.66 -29.03
C MET A 400 -10.12 4.67 -28.69
N SER A 401 -9.28 5.00 -29.67
CA SER A 401 -7.85 5.26 -29.45
C SER A 401 -7.64 6.56 -28.68
N SER A 402 -6.60 6.62 -27.86
CA SER A 402 -6.10 7.86 -27.27
C SER A 402 -5.16 8.61 -28.22
N ARG A 403 -4.58 7.90 -29.19
CA ARG A 403 -3.63 8.43 -30.19
C ARG A 403 -4.37 8.77 -31.45
N VAL A 404 -4.43 10.06 -31.79
CA VAL A 404 -4.98 10.55 -33.04
C VAL A 404 -3.84 11.16 -33.85
N GLN A 405 -3.54 10.57 -35.00
CA GLN A 405 -2.39 10.98 -35.84
C GLN A 405 -2.50 12.42 -36.35
N GLN A 406 -3.71 12.87 -36.67
CA GLN A 406 -3.97 14.22 -37.13
C GLN A 406 -5.18 14.80 -36.39
N PRO A 407 -5.01 15.23 -35.13
CA PRO A 407 -6.14 15.70 -34.31
C PRO A 407 -6.73 17.01 -34.81
N GLY A 408 -6.02 17.73 -35.71
CA GLY A 408 -6.55 18.90 -36.48
C GLY A 408 -7.27 19.92 -35.62
N GLU A 409 -8.48 20.25 -36.07
CA GLU A 409 -9.35 21.21 -35.43
C GLU A 409 -9.95 20.71 -34.13
N ALA A 410 -10.13 19.38 -33.98
CA ALA A 410 -10.72 18.81 -32.77
C ALA A 410 -9.88 19.14 -31.51
N LEU A 411 -8.54 19.03 -31.60
CA LEU A 411 -7.67 19.38 -30.48
C LEU A 411 -7.70 20.89 -30.15
N ARG A 412 -7.94 21.76 -31.15
CA ARG A 412 -8.05 23.19 -30.89
C ARG A 412 -9.39 23.58 -30.27
N LYS A 413 -10.48 22.91 -30.69
CA LYS A 413 -11.83 23.17 -30.17
C LYS A 413 -12.05 22.58 -28.79
N ASP A 414 -11.54 21.39 -28.54
CA ASP A 414 -11.68 20.68 -27.27
C ASP A 414 -10.35 20.04 -26.85
N PRO A 415 -9.36 20.85 -26.45
CA PRO A 415 -8.05 20.38 -26.02
C PRO A 415 -8.13 19.46 -24.79
N SER A 416 -9.12 19.71 -23.94
CA SER A 416 -9.35 19.00 -22.70
C SER A 416 -10.15 17.70 -22.89
N ASN A 417 -10.59 17.40 -24.13
CA ASN A 417 -11.44 16.24 -24.42
C ASN A 417 -12.70 16.16 -23.55
N GLU A 418 -13.39 17.27 -23.38
CA GLU A 418 -14.63 17.36 -22.58
C GLU A 418 -15.79 16.62 -23.23
N LEU A 419 -15.78 16.53 -24.56
CA LEU A 419 -16.80 15.85 -25.35
C LEU A 419 -16.50 14.35 -25.55
N PHE A 420 -15.37 13.86 -25.02
CA PHE A 420 -14.95 12.47 -25.16
C PHE A 420 -14.85 12.02 -26.63
N TRP A 421 -14.29 12.87 -27.52
CA TRP A 421 -14.09 12.54 -28.93
C TRP A 421 -12.95 11.54 -29.18
N ARG A 422 -12.12 11.27 -28.17
CA ARG A 422 -11.10 10.21 -28.11
C ARG A 422 -11.00 9.65 -26.71
N GLN A 423 -10.26 8.56 -26.50
CA GLN A 423 -9.91 8.12 -25.16
C GLN A 423 -8.79 9.02 -24.59
N ASN A 424 -8.71 9.13 -23.27
CA ASN A 424 -7.64 9.85 -22.61
C ASN A 424 -6.45 8.92 -22.31
N MET A 425 -5.24 9.36 -22.65
CA MET A 425 -4.04 8.72 -22.13
C MET A 425 -3.98 8.96 -20.62
N LYS A 426 -3.72 7.91 -19.83
CA LYS A 426 -3.67 7.98 -18.37
C LYS A 426 -2.30 7.54 -17.87
N ARG A 427 -1.69 8.33 -16.95
CA ARG A 427 -0.56 7.84 -16.20
C ARG A 427 -1.09 6.83 -15.16
N LEU A 428 -0.38 5.72 -14.98
CA LEU A 428 -0.68 4.75 -13.93
C LEU A 428 -0.54 5.38 -12.55
N GLU A 429 -1.39 4.96 -11.65
CA GLU A 429 -1.29 5.32 -10.24
C GLU A 429 -0.08 4.65 -9.59
N ALA A 430 0.45 5.26 -8.53
CA ALA A 430 1.64 4.80 -7.82
C ALA A 430 1.59 3.31 -7.47
N GLU A 431 0.44 2.83 -7.01
CA GLU A 431 0.23 1.43 -6.67
C GLU A 431 0.32 0.52 -7.90
N ALA A 432 -0.28 0.92 -9.01
CA ALA A 432 -0.24 0.15 -10.24
C ALA A 432 1.18 0.11 -10.84
N ILE A 433 1.95 1.21 -10.73
CA ILE A 433 3.36 1.24 -11.15
C ILE A 433 4.17 0.24 -10.33
N ARG A 434 4.10 0.32 -8.99
CA ARG A 434 4.84 -0.59 -8.12
C ARG A 434 4.44 -2.05 -8.33
N ASP A 435 3.14 -2.32 -8.42
CA ASP A 435 2.62 -3.67 -8.62
C ASP A 435 3.01 -4.25 -9.98
N SER A 436 3.06 -3.40 -11.02
CA SER A 436 3.56 -3.79 -12.36
C SER A 436 5.04 -4.15 -12.34
N ILE A 437 5.87 -3.39 -11.62
CA ILE A 437 7.29 -3.67 -11.46
C ILE A 437 7.49 -5.06 -10.83
N LEU A 438 6.73 -5.37 -9.78
CA LEU A 438 6.76 -6.68 -9.11
C LEU A 438 6.25 -7.82 -10.03
N ALA A 439 5.18 -7.56 -10.79
CA ALA A 439 4.60 -8.54 -11.72
C ALA A 439 5.56 -8.88 -12.85
N VAL A 440 6.17 -7.87 -13.46
CA VAL A 440 7.18 -8.01 -14.54
C VAL A 440 8.41 -8.77 -14.02
N GLY A 441 8.90 -8.46 -12.83
CA GLY A 441 9.98 -9.20 -12.18
C GLY A 441 9.63 -10.66 -11.86
N GLY A 442 8.35 -11.02 -11.84
CA GLY A 442 7.87 -12.35 -11.45
C GLY A 442 7.84 -12.55 -9.93
N GLY A 443 8.06 -11.48 -9.15
CA GLY A 443 8.11 -11.53 -7.69
C GLY A 443 6.80 -11.11 -7.00
N LEU A 444 5.74 -10.77 -7.75
CA LEU A 444 4.49 -10.33 -7.15
C LEU A 444 3.85 -11.43 -6.29
N ASN A 445 3.66 -11.16 -5.02
CA ASN A 445 2.93 -12.02 -4.10
C ASN A 445 1.43 -11.71 -4.18
N SER A 446 0.65 -12.67 -4.63
CA SER A 446 -0.81 -12.56 -4.78
C SER A 446 -1.61 -12.82 -3.50
N GLU A 447 -0.97 -12.97 -2.35
CA GLU A 447 -1.65 -13.19 -1.07
C GLU A 447 -2.52 -11.99 -0.71
N MET A 448 -3.82 -12.25 -0.50
CA MET A 448 -4.82 -11.21 -0.27
C MET A 448 -5.21 -11.11 1.21
N GLY A 449 -5.63 -9.89 1.58
CA GLY A 449 -6.19 -9.62 2.91
C GLY A 449 -5.15 -9.59 4.03
N GLY A 450 -5.64 -9.51 5.28
CA GLY A 450 -4.81 -9.50 6.46
C GLY A 450 -4.16 -8.15 6.77
N ARG A 451 -3.25 -8.14 7.72
CA ARG A 451 -2.55 -6.90 8.14
C ARG A 451 -1.77 -6.28 7.01
N GLY A 452 -1.56 -4.97 7.08
CA GLY A 452 -0.68 -4.26 6.16
C GLY A 452 0.79 -4.66 6.38
N PHE A 453 1.59 -4.60 5.32
CA PHE A 453 3.02 -4.77 5.40
C PHE A 453 3.75 -3.42 5.41
N PHE A 454 4.92 -3.41 6.00
CA PHE A 454 5.80 -2.24 6.09
C PHE A 454 6.88 -2.34 5.00
N PRO A 455 6.85 -1.49 3.96
CA PRO A 455 7.96 -1.41 3.02
C PRO A 455 9.23 -0.89 3.72
N LYS A 456 10.39 -1.33 3.24
CA LYS A 456 11.67 -0.79 3.71
C LYS A 456 11.76 0.70 3.35
N LEU A 457 11.97 1.55 4.34
CA LEU A 457 12.17 2.99 4.18
C LEU A 457 13.60 3.38 4.54
N GLY A 458 14.12 4.39 3.85
CA GLY A 458 15.38 5.02 4.22
C GLY A 458 15.29 5.68 5.61
N ARG A 459 16.41 5.77 6.30
CA ARG A 459 16.51 6.39 7.64
C ARG A 459 16.06 7.84 7.62
N GLU A 460 16.32 8.54 6.53
CA GLU A 460 15.95 9.95 6.31
C GLU A 460 14.42 10.13 6.35
N VAL A 461 13.69 9.20 5.75
CA VAL A 461 12.22 9.19 5.73
C VAL A 461 11.68 8.94 7.13
N LEU A 462 12.25 7.97 7.84
CA LEU A 462 11.84 7.64 9.21
C LEU A 462 12.20 8.72 10.22
N ALA A 463 13.23 9.53 9.94
CA ALA A 463 13.66 10.64 10.82
C ALA A 463 12.76 11.88 10.73
N GLY A 464 11.90 11.98 9.69
CA GLY A 464 11.11 13.19 9.41
C GLY A 464 9.92 13.44 10.33
N GLY A 465 9.57 12.53 11.24
CA GLY A 465 8.43 12.67 12.13
C GLY A 465 8.81 13.21 13.53
N SER A 466 7.82 13.67 14.30
CA SER A 466 7.97 14.07 15.71
C SER A 466 8.54 12.95 16.61
N ARG A 467 8.33 11.70 16.19
CA ARG A 467 8.88 10.50 16.82
C ARG A 467 9.52 9.62 15.76
N PRO A 468 10.81 9.80 15.45
CA PRO A 468 11.50 9.09 14.39
C PRO A 468 11.33 7.57 14.48
N GLY A 469 10.83 6.94 13.39
CA GLY A 469 10.63 5.50 13.30
C GLY A 469 9.51 4.92 14.18
N TRP A 470 8.87 5.72 15.03
CA TRP A 470 7.84 5.20 15.94
C TRP A 470 6.62 4.68 15.17
N GLY A 471 6.18 3.47 15.53
CA GLY A 471 5.04 2.82 14.88
C GLY A 471 5.30 2.35 13.46
N TRP A 472 6.55 2.36 12.96
CA TRP A 472 6.93 1.73 11.70
C TRP A 472 7.55 0.37 11.98
N GLY A 473 6.99 -0.68 11.42
CA GLY A 473 7.47 -2.05 11.55
C GLY A 473 8.35 -2.48 10.38
N VAL A 474 8.74 -3.74 10.41
CA VAL A 474 9.47 -4.40 9.33
C VAL A 474 8.69 -5.62 8.87
N SER A 475 8.65 -5.83 7.57
CA SER A 475 8.01 -6.99 6.95
C SER A 475 9.03 -7.79 6.14
N SER A 476 8.80 -9.10 6.06
CA SER A 476 9.58 -9.99 5.23
C SER A 476 9.52 -9.57 3.75
N ARG A 477 10.51 -9.94 2.95
CA ARG A 477 10.49 -9.69 1.49
C ARG A 477 9.26 -10.25 0.82
N LYS A 478 8.82 -11.44 1.23
CA LYS A 478 7.59 -12.04 0.71
C LYS A 478 6.38 -11.14 0.94
N GLU A 479 6.24 -10.56 2.13
CA GLU A 479 5.16 -9.60 2.44
C GLU A 479 5.33 -8.28 1.69
N GLN A 480 6.56 -7.76 1.63
CA GLN A 480 6.85 -6.55 0.87
C GLN A 480 6.60 -6.71 -0.64
N SER A 481 6.53 -7.93 -1.15
CA SER A 481 6.17 -8.21 -2.54
C SER A 481 4.66 -8.31 -2.79
N ARG A 482 3.81 -8.12 -1.77
CA ARG A 482 2.35 -8.07 -1.94
C ARG A 482 1.91 -6.82 -2.69
N ARG A 483 0.66 -6.83 -3.15
CA ARG A 483 0.01 -5.70 -3.80
C ARG A 483 0.07 -4.44 -2.94
N SER A 484 0.24 -3.29 -3.57
CA SER A 484 0.40 -2.00 -2.90
C SER A 484 -0.82 -1.58 -2.07
N VAL A 485 -2.00 -2.10 -2.32
CA VAL A 485 -3.20 -1.89 -1.49
C VAL A 485 -3.01 -2.39 -0.05
N TYR A 486 -2.05 -3.28 0.18
CA TYR A 486 -1.70 -3.82 1.49
C TYR A 486 -0.54 -3.10 2.18
N ILE A 487 0.03 -2.05 1.58
CA ILE A 487 1.02 -1.20 2.26
C ILE A 487 0.39 -0.61 3.52
N TYR A 488 1.13 -0.66 4.64
CA TYR A 488 0.73 0.00 5.86
C TYR A 488 0.70 1.52 5.64
N THR A 489 -0.50 2.09 5.67
CA THR A 489 -0.73 3.50 5.37
C THR A 489 -0.68 4.31 6.65
N LYS A 490 0.49 4.93 6.91
CA LYS A 490 0.71 5.87 8.00
C LYS A 490 0.59 7.30 7.48
N ARG A 491 -0.25 8.16 8.15
CA ARG A 491 -0.48 9.53 7.68
C ARG A 491 0.76 10.40 7.69
N GLY A 492 1.55 10.28 8.74
CA GLY A 492 2.79 11.06 8.91
C GLY A 492 4.00 10.51 8.16
N THR A 493 3.90 9.35 7.50
CA THR A 493 5.06 8.72 6.85
C THR A 493 4.59 7.85 5.69
N LEU A 494 4.89 8.26 4.48
CA LEU A 494 4.56 7.52 3.26
C LEU A 494 5.82 6.94 2.63
N MET A 495 5.65 5.86 1.87
CA MET A 495 6.72 5.32 1.02
C MET A 495 7.04 6.34 -0.09
N PRO A 496 8.32 6.79 -0.27
CA PRO A 496 8.67 7.84 -1.23
C PRO A 496 8.20 7.57 -2.66
N LEU A 497 8.29 6.33 -3.14
CA LEU A 497 7.80 5.96 -4.48
C LEU A 497 6.29 6.21 -4.61
N ILE A 498 5.51 5.89 -3.59
CA ILE A 498 4.06 6.08 -3.60
C ILE A 498 3.74 7.57 -3.52
N GLU A 499 4.39 8.30 -2.61
CA GLU A 499 4.21 9.75 -2.42
C GLU A 499 4.58 10.53 -3.67
N GLY A 500 5.73 10.25 -4.27
CA GLY A 500 6.24 10.95 -5.46
C GLY A 500 5.41 10.75 -6.72
N PHE A 501 4.56 9.71 -6.77
CA PHE A 501 3.59 9.48 -7.84
C PHE A 501 2.16 9.87 -7.44
N ASP A 502 2.03 10.99 -6.69
CA ASP A 502 0.76 11.65 -6.36
C ASP A 502 -0.21 10.75 -5.56
N TYR A 503 0.30 10.13 -4.50
CA TYR A 503 -0.57 9.39 -3.58
C TYR A 503 -1.59 10.29 -2.91
N THR A 504 -2.65 9.71 -2.40
CA THR A 504 -3.77 10.41 -1.79
C THR A 504 -3.40 11.11 -0.47
N ASN A 505 -3.97 12.30 -0.24
CA ASN A 505 -4.04 12.86 1.09
C ASN A 505 -5.11 12.11 1.90
N THR A 506 -4.68 11.28 2.85
CA THR A 506 -5.58 10.45 3.65
C THR A 506 -6.27 11.20 4.80
N ALA A 507 -6.07 12.51 4.94
CA ALA A 507 -6.75 13.30 5.97
C ALA A 507 -8.18 13.71 5.57
N GLN A 508 -8.50 13.69 4.28
CA GLN A 508 -9.80 14.09 3.76
C GLN A 508 -10.28 13.20 2.62
N SER A 509 -11.59 13.24 2.33
CA SER A 509 -12.15 12.53 1.19
C SER A 509 -11.57 13.08 -0.13
N LEU A 510 -10.99 12.20 -0.94
CA LEU A 510 -10.38 12.60 -2.20
C LEU A 510 -11.39 12.51 -3.35
N ALA A 511 -11.57 13.61 -4.06
CA ALA A 511 -12.43 13.69 -5.24
C ALA A 511 -11.81 13.00 -6.46
N ALA A 512 -10.55 13.31 -6.72
CA ALA A 512 -9.74 12.76 -7.80
C ALA A 512 -8.25 12.90 -7.41
N ARG A 513 -7.41 11.95 -7.79
CA ARG A 513 -5.97 12.10 -7.63
C ARG A 513 -5.45 13.17 -8.60
N THR A 514 -4.55 13.98 -8.10
CA THR A 514 -3.74 14.85 -8.96
C THR A 514 -2.85 13.97 -9.82
N VAL A 515 -2.60 14.35 -11.04
CA VAL A 515 -1.65 13.67 -11.92
C VAL A 515 -0.63 14.70 -12.37
N THR A 516 0.58 14.62 -11.81
CA THR A 516 1.70 15.46 -12.19
C THR A 516 2.67 14.70 -13.09
N THR A 517 3.37 15.40 -13.97
CA THR A 517 4.48 14.86 -14.75
C THR A 517 5.68 15.77 -14.52
N VAL A 518 6.53 15.39 -13.60
CA VAL A 518 7.66 16.21 -13.13
C VAL A 518 8.96 15.40 -13.13
N ALA A 519 10.09 16.06 -13.39
CA ALA A 519 11.40 15.43 -13.43
C ALA A 519 11.77 14.60 -12.18
N PRO A 520 11.40 14.99 -10.95
CA PRO A 520 11.65 14.17 -9.77
C PRO A 520 11.07 12.75 -9.83
N GLN A 521 9.96 12.52 -10.54
CA GLN A 521 9.36 11.18 -10.68
C GLN A 521 10.29 10.23 -11.47
N ALA A 522 10.83 10.71 -12.60
CA ALA A 522 11.79 9.93 -13.38
C ALA A 522 13.10 9.68 -12.60
N LEU A 523 13.60 10.71 -11.92
CA LEU A 523 14.78 10.57 -11.07
C LEU A 523 14.57 9.61 -9.90
N MET A 524 13.38 9.60 -9.32
CA MET A 524 13.00 8.69 -8.24
C MET A 524 13.00 7.23 -8.73
N LEU A 525 12.45 6.96 -9.89
CA LEU A 525 12.50 5.62 -10.48
C LEU A 525 13.94 5.19 -10.73
N LEU A 526 14.78 6.05 -11.33
CA LEU A 526 16.17 5.75 -11.64
C LEU A 526 17.04 5.52 -10.40
N ASN A 527 16.76 6.22 -9.29
CA ASN A 527 17.54 6.17 -8.06
C ASN A 527 16.90 5.32 -6.94
N SER A 528 15.78 4.67 -7.23
CA SER A 528 15.09 3.83 -6.25
C SER A 528 15.82 2.52 -6.03
N SER A 529 16.24 2.25 -4.80
CA SER A 529 16.80 0.93 -4.43
C SER A 529 15.80 -0.21 -4.65
N PHE A 530 14.50 0.07 -4.52
CA PHE A 530 13.45 -0.89 -4.84
C PHE A 530 13.45 -1.23 -6.34
N LEU A 531 13.52 -0.21 -7.22
CA LEU A 531 13.52 -0.45 -8.66
C LEU A 531 14.81 -1.11 -9.13
N ASP A 532 15.95 -0.68 -8.60
CA ASP A 532 17.25 -1.30 -8.87
C ASP A 532 17.24 -2.79 -8.54
N TRP A 533 16.76 -3.14 -7.34
CA TRP A 533 16.60 -4.53 -6.96
C TRP A 533 15.64 -5.31 -7.87
N GLN A 534 14.48 -4.73 -8.22
CA GLN A 534 13.51 -5.39 -9.10
C GLN A 534 14.06 -5.55 -10.53
N ALA A 535 14.84 -4.60 -11.04
CA ALA A 535 15.52 -4.71 -12.33
C ALA A 535 16.53 -5.87 -12.33
N ALA A 536 17.25 -6.10 -11.22
CA ALA A 536 18.14 -7.24 -11.07
C ALA A 536 17.38 -8.58 -11.04
N VAL A 537 16.26 -8.65 -10.30
CA VAL A 537 15.38 -9.83 -10.28
C VAL A 537 14.84 -10.13 -11.68
N PHE A 538 14.37 -9.09 -12.37
CA PHE A 538 13.85 -9.21 -13.73
C PHE A 538 14.92 -9.66 -14.72
N ALA A 539 16.12 -9.07 -14.67
CA ALA A 539 17.25 -9.51 -15.51
C ALA A 539 17.59 -10.98 -15.25
N GLY A 540 17.61 -11.41 -13.98
CA GLY A 540 17.83 -12.81 -13.60
C GLY A 540 16.78 -13.75 -14.18
N ARG A 541 15.51 -13.38 -14.12
CA ARG A 541 14.40 -14.10 -14.75
C ARG A 541 14.60 -14.23 -16.26
N LEU A 542 14.88 -13.12 -16.94
CA LEU A 542 15.06 -13.13 -18.39
C LEU A 542 16.25 -13.99 -18.81
N VAL A 543 17.37 -13.93 -18.09
CA VAL A 543 18.53 -14.81 -18.35
C VAL A 543 18.17 -16.28 -18.19
N ALA A 544 17.33 -16.62 -17.20
CA ALA A 544 16.84 -17.98 -17.05
C ALA A 544 15.94 -18.44 -18.21
N GLU A 545 15.17 -17.51 -18.81
CA GLU A 545 14.27 -17.78 -19.94
C GLU A 545 14.99 -17.81 -21.29
N THR A 546 16.06 -17.01 -21.52
CA THR A 546 16.70 -16.78 -22.83
C THR A 546 18.18 -17.18 -22.89
N GLY A 547 18.77 -17.56 -21.76
CA GLY A 547 20.20 -17.79 -21.66
C GLY A 547 21.02 -16.50 -21.84
N ALA A 548 22.20 -16.60 -22.46
CA ALA A 548 23.10 -15.47 -22.67
C ALA A 548 22.90 -14.76 -24.03
N ASP A 549 21.89 -15.11 -24.80
CA ASP A 549 21.58 -14.47 -26.08
C ASP A 549 20.99 -13.08 -25.84
N ALA A 550 21.72 -12.04 -26.24
CA ALA A 550 21.34 -10.65 -26.01
C ALA A 550 20.11 -10.22 -26.84
N GLU A 551 19.93 -10.74 -28.04
CA GLU A 551 18.77 -10.38 -28.87
C GLU A 551 17.51 -11.06 -28.33
N ALA A 552 17.58 -12.34 -28.03
CA ALA A 552 16.48 -13.04 -27.38
C ALA A 552 16.09 -12.38 -26.03
N PHE A 553 17.10 -11.95 -25.24
CA PHE A 553 16.91 -11.20 -24.00
C PHE A 553 16.15 -9.89 -24.23
N VAL A 554 16.59 -9.08 -25.22
CA VAL A 554 15.93 -7.80 -25.55
C VAL A 554 14.50 -8.03 -25.98
N ARG A 555 14.24 -8.95 -26.92
CA ARG A 555 12.89 -9.26 -27.40
C ARG A 555 12.00 -9.69 -26.26
N ARG A 556 12.48 -10.60 -25.42
CA ARG A 556 11.73 -11.09 -24.26
C ARG A 556 11.45 -10.00 -23.24
N ALA A 557 12.38 -9.09 -23.02
CA ALA A 557 12.21 -7.96 -22.12
C ALA A 557 11.07 -7.03 -22.58
N TYR A 558 11.04 -6.67 -23.87
CA TYR A 558 9.94 -5.87 -24.44
C TYR A 558 8.59 -6.57 -24.33
N GLN A 559 8.53 -7.86 -24.64
CA GLN A 559 7.30 -8.65 -24.51
C GLN A 559 6.76 -8.65 -23.10
N VAL A 560 7.61 -8.78 -22.09
CA VAL A 560 7.19 -8.84 -20.67
C VAL A 560 6.82 -7.46 -20.14
N VAL A 561 7.61 -6.41 -20.45
CA VAL A 561 7.42 -5.06 -19.88
C VAL A 561 6.33 -4.29 -20.62
N LEU A 562 6.37 -4.33 -21.96
CA LEU A 562 5.53 -3.49 -22.82
C LEU A 562 4.41 -4.28 -23.52
N SER A 563 4.39 -5.60 -23.33
CA SER A 563 3.37 -6.51 -23.92
C SER A 563 3.34 -6.45 -25.46
N ARG A 564 4.48 -6.17 -26.07
CA ARG A 564 4.66 -6.15 -27.53
C ARG A 564 6.07 -6.59 -27.93
N ASP A 565 6.24 -6.92 -29.19
CA ASP A 565 7.56 -7.09 -29.77
C ASP A 565 8.26 -5.75 -29.95
N PRO A 566 9.60 -5.70 -29.84
CA PRO A 566 10.35 -4.50 -30.17
C PRO A 566 10.44 -4.30 -31.68
N GLU A 567 10.42 -3.05 -32.12
CA GLU A 567 10.73 -2.69 -33.48
C GLU A 567 12.22 -2.98 -33.82
N PRO A 568 12.57 -3.23 -35.09
CA PRO A 568 13.97 -3.51 -35.46
C PRO A 568 14.95 -2.45 -34.95
N SER A 569 14.58 -1.16 -35.01
CA SER A 569 15.40 -0.05 -34.51
C SER A 569 15.54 -0.04 -32.98
N GLU A 570 14.54 -0.56 -32.24
CA GLU A 570 14.60 -0.70 -30.79
C GLU A 570 15.55 -1.85 -30.42
N VAL A 571 15.53 -2.95 -31.15
CA VAL A 571 16.47 -4.07 -30.97
C VAL A 571 17.90 -3.60 -31.17
N GLU A 572 18.19 -2.91 -32.29
CA GLU A 572 19.53 -2.39 -32.60
C GLU A 572 20.05 -1.46 -31.49
N LYS A 573 19.23 -0.46 -31.08
CA LYS A 573 19.59 0.49 -30.01
C LYS A 573 19.81 -0.21 -28.68
N SER A 574 19.00 -1.22 -28.38
CA SER A 574 19.10 -1.97 -27.13
C SER A 574 20.37 -2.82 -27.08
N LEU A 575 20.71 -3.48 -28.17
CA LEU A 575 21.95 -4.27 -28.30
C LEU A 575 23.18 -3.38 -28.18
N ASP A 576 23.18 -2.22 -28.85
CA ASP A 576 24.25 -1.24 -28.73
C ASP A 576 24.39 -0.71 -27.30
N PHE A 577 23.27 -0.41 -26.62
CA PHE A 577 23.29 -0.02 -25.21
C PHE A 577 23.91 -1.11 -24.33
N ILE A 578 23.48 -2.36 -24.47
CA ILE A 578 24.00 -3.50 -23.70
C ILE A 578 25.51 -3.65 -23.95
N ALA A 579 25.94 -3.61 -25.19
CA ALA A 579 27.36 -3.74 -25.55
C ALA A 579 28.22 -2.60 -24.99
N ARG A 580 27.69 -1.36 -24.96
CA ARG A 580 28.39 -0.22 -24.32
C ARG A 580 28.50 -0.41 -22.79
N GLN A 581 27.44 -0.84 -22.14
CA GLN A 581 27.47 -1.10 -20.72
C GLN A 581 28.42 -2.25 -20.37
N GLU A 582 28.39 -3.34 -21.12
CA GLU A 582 29.30 -4.47 -20.95
C GLU A 582 30.75 -4.03 -21.03
N ARG A 583 31.12 -3.20 -22.02
CA ARG A 583 32.46 -2.61 -22.14
C ARG A 583 32.80 -1.70 -20.97
N ALA A 584 31.82 -0.87 -20.50
CA ALA A 584 32.04 0.03 -19.38
C ALA A 584 32.29 -0.72 -18.06
N PHE A 585 31.60 -1.82 -17.85
CA PHE A 585 31.79 -2.67 -16.66
C PHE A 585 33.08 -3.50 -16.77
N SER A 586 33.44 -3.98 -17.95
CA SER A 586 34.67 -4.73 -18.16
C SER A 586 35.95 -3.85 -18.01
N GLY A 587 35.86 -2.56 -18.37
CA GLY A 587 36.98 -1.61 -18.26
C GLY A 587 37.16 -1.00 -16.87
N ARG A 588 36.20 -1.10 -16.00
CA ARG A 588 36.34 -0.66 -14.63
C ARG A 588 37.13 -1.72 -13.84
N ARG A 589 38.44 -1.52 -13.64
CA ARG A 589 39.09 -2.07 -12.44
C ARG A 589 38.28 -1.62 -11.27
N THR A 590 37.52 -2.55 -10.65
CA THR A 590 36.67 -2.28 -9.53
C THR A 590 37.49 -1.85 -8.32
N ARG A 591 37.87 -0.58 -8.25
CA ARG A 591 37.95 0.07 -6.96
C ARG A 591 36.49 0.20 -6.53
N SER A 592 35.96 -0.83 -5.91
CA SER A 592 34.71 -0.72 -5.14
C SER A 592 34.94 0.26 -4.02
N THR A 593 34.70 1.55 -4.29
CA THR A 593 34.58 2.59 -3.28
C THR A 593 33.10 2.77 -2.93
N PHE A 594 32.29 1.72 -3.02
CA PHE A 594 31.03 1.73 -2.32
C PHE A 594 31.34 1.35 -0.87
N ARG A 595 31.81 2.33 -0.12
CA ARG A 595 31.64 2.34 1.33
C ARG A 595 30.15 2.66 1.53
N PRO A 596 29.34 1.80 2.14
CA PRO A 596 28.15 2.28 2.80
C PRO A 596 28.68 3.26 3.87
N GLY A 597 28.59 4.55 3.58
CA GLY A 597 28.84 5.57 4.58
C GLY A 597 27.82 5.32 5.69
N VAL A 598 28.26 4.87 6.84
CA VAL A 598 27.49 4.99 8.08
C VAL A 598 27.44 6.49 8.36
N PRO A 599 26.29 7.16 8.24
CA PRO A 599 26.22 8.57 8.60
C PRO A 599 26.36 8.71 10.12
N ASP A 600 27.18 9.65 10.57
CA ASP A 600 27.41 10.03 11.98
C ASP A 600 26.15 10.48 12.75
N ALA A 601 24.98 10.35 12.16
CA ALA A 601 23.72 10.88 12.69
C ALA A 601 22.98 9.96 13.68
N ILE A 602 23.51 8.77 14.00
CA ILE A 602 22.82 7.83 14.95
C ILE A 602 23.03 8.26 16.41
N GLU A 603 23.90 9.21 16.69
CA GLU A 603 24.34 9.52 18.08
C GLU A 603 23.34 10.25 18.97
N ARG A 604 22.19 10.76 18.50
CA ARG A 604 21.37 11.67 19.34
C ARG A 604 19.91 11.26 19.58
N GLY A 605 19.48 10.04 19.26
CA GLY A 605 18.06 9.69 19.25
C GLY A 605 17.50 8.84 20.40
N PHE A 606 18.29 8.11 21.15
CA PHE A 606 17.76 7.15 22.12
C PHE A 606 18.09 7.47 23.57
N LYS A 607 17.51 8.55 24.09
CA LYS A 607 17.33 8.73 25.53
C LYS A 607 15.82 8.81 25.78
N ASN A 608 15.14 7.69 25.81
CA ASN A 608 13.94 7.55 26.62
C ASN A 608 13.53 6.09 26.75
N THR A 609 13.70 5.56 27.96
CA THR A 609 13.31 4.23 28.40
C THR A 609 11.80 4.18 28.71
N GLN A 610 10.93 4.42 27.74
CA GLN A 610 9.53 4.03 27.87
C GLN A 610 9.31 2.76 27.03
N LYS A 611 8.87 1.69 27.69
CA LYS A 611 8.51 0.42 27.06
C LYS A 611 7.60 0.67 25.84
N PRO A 612 7.98 0.27 24.64
CA PRO A 612 7.06 0.33 23.49
C PRO A 612 5.94 -0.70 23.72
N SER A 613 4.73 -0.26 23.81
CA SER A 613 3.58 -1.11 24.11
C SER A 613 3.02 -1.92 22.94
N ASN A 614 3.59 -1.84 21.73
CA ASN A 614 2.98 -2.44 20.53
C ASN A 614 4.00 -2.86 19.48
N PHE A 615 5.03 -3.61 19.84
CA PHE A 615 5.87 -4.25 18.83
C PHE A 615 5.30 -5.63 18.46
N PHE A 616 5.27 -5.91 17.16
CA PHE A 616 4.87 -7.22 16.64
C PHE A 616 5.91 -8.26 17.06
N GLU A 617 5.48 -9.20 17.89
CA GLU A 617 6.24 -10.39 18.22
C GLU A 617 6.14 -11.36 17.04
N GLY A 618 7.21 -11.49 16.28
CA GLY A 618 7.33 -12.52 15.26
C GLY A 618 8.80 -12.79 14.96
N PRO A 619 9.22 -14.05 14.91
CA PRO A 619 10.60 -14.39 14.60
C PRO A 619 10.94 -14.05 13.15
N ALA A 620 12.14 -13.54 12.89
CA ALA A 620 12.69 -13.45 11.54
C ALA A 620 12.66 -14.84 10.87
N ALA A 621 12.31 -14.88 9.58
CA ALA A 621 12.25 -16.14 8.86
C ALA A 621 13.61 -16.87 8.94
N GLY A 622 13.61 -18.13 9.32
CA GLY A 622 14.83 -18.91 9.40
C GLY A 622 15.44 -19.06 10.80
N TRP A 623 14.94 -18.33 11.80
CA TRP A 623 15.47 -18.42 13.16
C TRP A 623 14.52 -19.10 14.15
N GLU A 624 15.06 -19.76 15.15
CA GLU A 624 14.39 -20.25 16.35
C GLU A 624 14.91 -19.49 17.56
N TYR A 625 14.03 -18.91 18.34
CA TYR A 625 14.33 -18.00 19.44
C TYR A 625 14.11 -18.70 20.79
N PHE A 626 15.07 -18.51 21.68
CA PHE A 626 15.06 -19.10 23.01
C PHE A 626 15.31 -18.00 24.04
N ARG A 627 14.52 -17.95 25.11
CA ARG A 627 14.64 -17.01 26.22
C ARG A 627 14.67 -15.53 25.78
N GLY A 628 13.60 -14.80 25.98
CA GLY A 628 13.53 -13.38 25.71
C GLY A 628 12.66 -13.00 24.54
N ARG A 629 12.61 -11.69 24.25
CA ARG A 629 11.85 -11.10 23.17
C ARG A 629 12.80 -10.61 22.10
N TRP A 630 12.58 -11.05 20.90
CA TRP A 630 13.37 -10.73 19.73
C TRP A 630 12.51 -9.98 18.72
N TYR A 631 13.11 -9.03 18.01
CA TYR A 631 12.46 -8.41 16.86
C TYR A 631 13.47 -8.20 15.74
N ASP A 632 12.97 -8.17 14.53
CA ASP A 632 13.71 -7.90 13.31
C ASP A 632 13.64 -6.40 13.03
N ALA A 633 14.77 -5.70 13.06
CA ALA A 633 14.91 -4.28 12.80
C ALA A 633 15.33 -3.98 11.36
N GLY A 634 15.00 -4.87 10.43
CA GLY A 634 15.32 -4.75 9.01
C GLY A 634 16.64 -5.41 8.66
N ASP A 635 17.72 -4.65 8.56
CA ASP A 635 19.06 -5.19 8.25
C ASP A 635 19.76 -5.80 9.49
N ASN A 636 19.11 -5.73 10.66
CA ASN A 636 19.67 -6.18 11.94
C ASN A 636 18.63 -6.97 12.73
N ILE A 637 19.12 -7.95 13.52
CA ILE A 637 18.32 -8.61 14.56
C ILE A 637 18.62 -7.93 15.88
N ASP A 638 17.61 -7.29 16.47
CA ASP A 638 17.73 -6.59 17.75
C ASP A 638 17.00 -7.32 18.86
N TRP A 639 17.50 -7.19 20.08
CA TRP A 639 16.99 -7.86 21.26
C TRP A 639 16.66 -6.89 22.39
N VAL A 640 15.65 -7.20 23.23
CA VAL A 640 15.03 -6.23 24.17
C VAL A 640 15.01 -6.68 25.63
N ASP A 641 15.30 -7.93 26.01
CA ASP A 641 15.16 -8.39 27.41
C ASP A 641 16.50 -8.69 28.09
N PRO A 642 17.00 -7.79 28.98
CA PRO A 642 18.29 -7.94 29.64
C PRO A 642 18.37 -9.06 30.68
N GLN A 643 17.26 -9.61 31.16
CA GLN A 643 17.27 -10.47 32.36
C GLN A 643 17.50 -11.98 32.07
N ARG A 644 17.47 -12.46 30.82
CA ARG A 644 17.44 -13.88 30.52
C ARG A 644 18.43 -14.38 29.48
N ARG A 645 19.63 -13.83 29.28
CA ARG A 645 20.66 -14.32 28.33
C ARG A 645 20.01 -15.04 27.12
N PRO A 646 19.28 -14.34 26.28
CA PRO A 646 18.56 -14.95 25.17
C PRO A 646 19.55 -15.40 24.10
N PHE A 647 19.19 -16.42 23.34
CA PHE A 647 19.92 -16.86 22.16
C PHE A 647 18.95 -17.26 21.05
N ALA A 648 19.39 -17.14 19.81
CA ALA A 648 18.67 -17.58 18.64
C ALA A 648 19.52 -18.55 17.83
N LEU A 649 18.93 -19.63 17.33
CA LEU A 649 19.59 -20.60 16.48
C LEU A 649 18.98 -20.56 15.08
N HIS A 650 19.83 -20.56 14.07
CA HIS A 650 19.36 -20.61 12.69
C HIS A 650 18.79 -21.99 12.34
N LYS A 651 17.66 -22.04 11.64
CA LYS A 651 16.93 -23.27 11.33
C LYS A 651 17.69 -24.20 10.37
N THR A 652 18.39 -23.62 9.40
CA THR A 652 19.02 -24.35 8.29
C THR A 652 20.55 -24.31 8.29
N LEU A 653 21.17 -23.24 8.82
CA LEU A 653 22.63 -23.16 8.88
C LEU A 653 23.21 -24.22 9.81
N ARG A 654 24.28 -24.84 9.37
CA ARG A 654 24.98 -25.88 10.11
C ARG A 654 26.50 -25.67 10.04
N LEU A 655 27.17 -25.96 11.13
CA LEU A 655 28.62 -25.95 11.22
C LEU A 655 29.13 -27.12 12.08
N ARG A 656 29.51 -28.22 11.46
CA ARG A 656 30.19 -29.30 12.13
C ARG A 656 31.69 -29.24 11.93
N ASN A 657 32.14 -29.15 10.70
CA ASN A 657 33.48 -28.78 10.26
C ASN A 657 33.32 -27.76 9.10
N GLY A 658 34.18 -26.76 9.09
CA GLY A 658 34.08 -25.72 8.07
C GLY A 658 34.32 -24.34 8.67
N GLU A 659 33.78 -23.32 8.04
CA GLU A 659 33.98 -21.92 8.41
C GLU A 659 32.65 -21.21 8.63
N LEU A 660 32.57 -20.40 9.67
CA LEU A 660 31.45 -19.51 9.97
C LEU A 660 31.95 -18.08 9.96
N SER A 661 31.30 -17.21 9.21
CA SER A 661 31.57 -15.77 9.20
C SER A 661 30.36 -15.00 9.65
N ALA A 662 30.59 -13.97 10.48
CA ALA A 662 29.55 -13.05 10.94
C ALA A 662 30.07 -11.61 10.91
N GLU A 663 29.19 -10.65 10.59
CA GLU A 663 29.44 -9.22 10.77
C GLU A 663 28.55 -8.70 11.91
N LEU A 664 29.17 -8.28 13.01
CA LEU A 664 28.52 -7.86 14.25
C LEU A 664 28.79 -6.39 14.54
N PHE A 665 27.76 -5.65 14.93
CA PHE A 665 27.89 -4.27 15.40
C PHE A 665 27.69 -4.22 16.91
N LEU A 666 28.70 -3.78 17.64
CA LEU A 666 28.63 -3.59 19.09
C LEU A 666 28.12 -2.18 19.39
N GLN A 667 26.95 -2.06 20.01
CA GLN A 667 26.40 -0.76 20.41
C GLN A 667 27.11 -0.17 21.64
N SER A 668 26.91 1.15 21.90
CA SER A 668 27.56 1.90 22.98
C SER A 668 27.35 1.36 24.39
N ASN A 669 26.28 0.57 24.59
CA ASN A 669 25.94 0.00 25.89
C ASN A 669 26.06 -1.52 25.87
N SER A 670 26.79 -2.08 24.90
CA SER A 670 26.86 -3.53 24.73
C SER A 670 27.77 -4.14 25.82
N ASP A 671 27.20 -5.11 26.53
CA ASP A 671 27.97 -5.96 27.47
C ASP A 671 28.59 -7.15 26.77
N GLY A 672 28.43 -7.23 25.44
CA GLY A 672 29.01 -8.26 24.62
C GLY A 672 28.02 -8.89 23.64
N ALA A 673 28.59 -9.54 22.66
CA ALA A 673 27.91 -10.36 21.66
C ALA A 673 28.43 -11.78 21.71
N SER A 674 27.59 -12.77 21.42
CA SER A 674 28.03 -14.16 21.34
C SER A 674 27.60 -14.79 20.03
N ILE A 675 28.52 -15.57 19.44
CA ILE A 675 28.24 -16.46 18.33
C ILE A 675 28.21 -17.88 18.88
N TYR A 676 27.10 -18.58 18.68
CA TYR A 676 26.90 -19.97 19.03
C TYR A 676 27.16 -20.88 17.83
N PHE A 677 27.88 -21.95 17.99
CA PHE A 677 28.15 -22.91 16.93
C PHE A 677 28.39 -24.33 17.50
N ARG A 678 28.26 -25.35 16.63
CA ARG A 678 28.31 -26.77 17.03
C ARG A 678 27.31 -27.07 18.15
N GLY A 679 26.12 -26.53 18.10
CA GLY A 679 25.15 -26.56 19.17
C GLY A 679 23.99 -27.52 18.95
N VAL A 680 23.39 -27.92 20.06
CA VAL A 680 22.10 -28.61 20.15
C VAL A 680 21.27 -27.88 21.19
N SER A 681 19.97 -27.67 20.90
CA SER A 681 19.03 -27.14 21.88
C SER A 681 18.08 -28.24 22.37
N LYS A 682 17.83 -28.26 23.67
CA LYS A 682 16.74 -29.04 24.30
C LYS A 682 15.90 -28.11 25.13
N GLY A 683 14.75 -27.67 24.55
CA GLY A 683 13.97 -26.59 25.12
C GLY A 683 14.82 -25.32 25.20
N ASP A 684 14.81 -24.65 26.34
CA ASP A 684 15.56 -23.40 26.59
C ASP A 684 17.05 -23.62 26.93
N LEU A 685 17.56 -24.83 26.81
CA LEU A 685 18.95 -25.13 27.12
C LEU A 685 19.77 -25.29 25.84
N TYR A 686 20.90 -24.62 25.79
CA TYR A 686 21.90 -24.76 24.74
C TYR A 686 23.08 -25.57 25.22
N SER A 687 23.49 -26.55 24.41
CA SER A 687 24.75 -27.30 24.59
C SER A 687 25.57 -27.18 23.31
N GLY A 688 26.81 -26.66 23.42
CA GLY A 688 27.63 -26.35 22.25
C GLY A 688 28.77 -25.39 22.57
N LEU A 689 29.30 -24.72 21.56
CA LEU A 689 30.34 -23.74 21.69
C LEU A 689 29.80 -22.31 21.56
N GLU A 690 30.32 -21.39 22.35
CA GLU A 690 30.03 -19.96 22.32
C GLU A 690 31.34 -19.22 22.14
N LEU A 691 31.42 -18.32 21.16
CA LEU A 691 32.41 -17.28 21.08
C LEU A 691 31.80 -15.99 21.63
N LEU A 692 32.27 -15.55 22.78
CA LEU A 692 31.87 -14.30 23.41
C LEU A 692 32.83 -13.17 23.05
N LEU A 693 32.34 -12.04 22.61
CA LEU A 693 33.02 -10.76 22.50
C LEU A 693 32.60 -9.89 23.69
N ASP A 694 33.53 -9.62 24.62
CA ASP A 694 33.26 -8.85 25.84
C ASP A 694 33.98 -7.51 25.83
N PRO A 695 33.29 -6.42 25.42
CA PRO A 695 33.88 -5.07 25.34
C PRO A 695 34.10 -4.41 26.72
N ARG A 696 33.55 -4.96 27.82
CA ARG A 696 33.78 -4.44 29.16
C ARG A 696 35.12 -4.91 29.74
N GLU A 697 35.50 -6.12 29.39
CA GLU A 697 36.70 -6.75 29.84
C GLU A 697 37.82 -6.75 28.78
N ASP A 698 37.57 -6.07 27.65
CA ASP A 698 38.48 -6.00 26.49
C ASP A 698 39.07 -7.37 26.11
N ARG A 699 38.17 -8.36 25.95
CA ARG A 699 38.57 -9.73 25.65
C ARG A 699 37.55 -10.50 24.80
N ILE A 700 38.02 -11.58 24.19
CA ILE A 700 37.20 -12.62 23.59
C ILE A 700 37.37 -13.92 24.35
N GLU A 701 36.29 -14.69 24.43
CA GLU A 701 36.32 -15.99 25.12
C GLU A 701 35.64 -17.07 24.28
N LEU A 702 36.30 -18.20 24.08
CA LEU A 702 35.68 -19.41 23.61
C LEU A 702 35.18 -20.21 24.81
N ARG A 703 33.89 -20.48 24.87
CA ARG A 703 33.23 -21.19 25.98
C ARG A 703 32.57 -22.44 25.47
N ARG A 704 32.46 -23.45 26.34
CA ARG A 704 31.69 -24.66 26.12
C ARG A 704 30.50 -24.70 27.06
N HIS A 705 29.32 -24.87 26.49
CA HIS A 705 28.06 -25.02 27.20
C HIS A 705 27.67 -26.49 27.29
N GLY A 706 27.13 -26.91 28.43
CA GLY A 706 26.53 -28.21 28.71
C GLY A 706 25.44 -28.06 29.76
N ASP A 707 25.17 -29.10 30.52
CA ASP A 707 24.11 -29.11 31.56
C ASP A 707 24.42 -28.21 32.79
N LYS A 708 25.65 -27.73 32.91
CA LYS A 708 26.14 -26.88 33.99
C LYS A 708 26.51 -25.48 33.43
N GLU A 709 27.01 -24.60 34.32
CA GLU A 709 27.54 -23.29 33.91
C GLU A 709 28.62 -23.43 32.81
N PRO A 710 28.66 -22.47 31.86
CA PRO A 710 29.62 -22.53 30.76
C PRO A 710 31.05 -22.52 31.24
N ILE A 711 31.89 -23.35 30.66
CA ILE A 711 33.31 -23.44 30.95
C ILE A 711 34.10 -22.69 29.88
N THR A 712 34.96 -21.76 30.30
CA THR A 712 35.88 -21.06 29.36
C THR A 712 36.96 -22.03 28.90
N VAL A 713 36.98 -22.27 27.59
CA VAL A 713 38.01 -23.13 26.94
C VAL A 713 39.28 -22.32 26.72
N LYS A 714 39.14 -21.10 26.24
CA LYS A 714 40.26 -20.19 25.99
C LYS A 714 39.76 -18.71 25.99
N SER A 715 40.63 -17.83 26.45
CA SER A 715 40.40 -16.36 26.43
C SER A 715 41.62 -15.66 25.88
N GLU A 716 41.40 -14.61 25.08
CA GLU A 716 42.45 -13.76 24.54
C GLU A 716 42.06 -12.28 24.74
N ALA A 717 43.05 -11.44 25.06
CA ALA A 717 42.85 -10.00 25.19
C ALA A 717 42.68 -9.35 23.83
N LEU A 718 41.60 -8.61 23.66
CA LEU A 718 41.32 -7.83 22.47
C LEU A 718 40.54 -6.57 22.86
N LYS A 719 41.09 -5.41 22.58
CA LYS A 719 40.37 -4.16 22.75
C LYS A 719 39.19 -4.10 21.77
N LEU A 720 37.98 -4.09 22.31
CA LEU A 720 36.75 -4.03 21.55
C LEU A 720 36.12 -2.64 21.70
N ASP A 721 36.17 -1.84 20.65
CA ASP A 721 35.51 -0.54 20.60
C ASP A 721 34.01 -0.74 20.38
N THR A 722 33.17 -0.20 21.24
CA THR A 722 31.73 -0.08 21.00
C THR A 722 31.45 0.88 19.86
N ARG A 723 30.28 0.77 19.19
CA ARG A 723 29.89 1.49 17.97
C ARG A 723 30.75 1.13 16.75
N THR A 724 31.29 -0.06 16.72
CA THR A 724 32.14 -0.55 15.64
C THR A 724 31.60 -1.86 15.11
N TRP A 725 31.69 -2.03 13.79
CA TRP A 725 31.45 -3.30 13.13
C TRP A 725 32.68 -4.20 13.25
N TYR A 726 32.46 -5.43 13.62
CA TYR A 726 33.49 -6.46 13.66
C TYR A 726 33.13 -7.59 12.70
N ARG A 727 34.08 -7.98 11.85
CA ARG A 727 34.00 -9.22 11.12
C ARG A 727 34.61 -10.30 11.97
N VAL A 728 33.81 -11.33 12.28
CA VAL A 728 34.23 -12.50 13.04
C VAL A 728 34.21 -13.69 12.11
N ARG A 729 35.31 -14.41 12.07
CA ARG A 729 35.44 -15.67 11.34
C ARG A 729 35.86 -16.78 12.29
N VAL A 730 35.14 -17.91 12.27
CA VAL A 730 35.41 -19.08 13.08
C VAL A 730 35.59 -20.26 12.15
N ALA A 731 36.76 -20.87 12.16
CA ALA A 731 37.04 -22.12 11.44
C ALA A 731 37.09 -23.29 12.44
N VAL A 732 36.42 -24.39 12.09
CA VAL A 732 36.35 -25.60 12.90
C VAL A 732 36.83 -26.79 12.07
N GLU A 733 37.84 -27.49 12.58
CA GLU A 733 38.39 -28.66 11.93
C GLU A 733 38.65 -29.76 12.99
N GLY A 734 37.76 -30.76 13.05
CA GLY A 734 37.80 -31.79 14.10
C GLY A 734 37.65 -31.19 15.50
N GLN A 735 38.73 -31.23 16.30
CA GLN A 735 38.80 -30.64 17.64
C GLN A 735 39.23 -29.19 17.63
N ASP A 736 39.88 -28.74 16.59
CA ASP A 736 40.49 -27.43 16.52
C ASP A 736 39.55 -26.34 16.12
N VAL A 737 39.55 -25.23 16.85
CA VAL A 737 38.81 -24.02 16.62
C VAL A 737 39.79 -22.85 16.46
N ARG A 738 39.67 -22.14 15.35
CA ARG A 738 40.47 -20.96 15.07
C ARG A 738 39.54 -19.76 14.85
N VAL A 739 39.86 -18.62 15.45
CA VAL A 739 39.01 -17.40 15.40
C VAL A 739 39.83 -16.23 14.92
N TRP A 740 39.27 -15.48 13.98
CA TRP A 740 39.77 -14.17 13.50
C TRP A 740 38.72 -13.10 13.79
N ILE A 741 39.15 -11.95 14.27
CA ILE A 741 38.27 -10.81 14.52
C ILE A 741 39.04 -9.55 14.12
N GLY A 742 38.41 -8.72 13.29
CA GLY A 742 38.97 -7.45 12.88
C GLY A 742 37.89 -6.37 12.72
N PRO A 743 38.22 -5.08 12.91
CA PRO A 743 37.30 -3.99 12.66
C PRO A 743 37.06 -3.83 11.14
N GLY A 744 35.81 -3.73 10.75
CA GLY A 744 35.41 -3.60 9.35
C GLY A 744 35.63 -4.87 8.53
N SER A 745 35.98 -4.69 7.23
CA SER A 745 36.06 -5.79 6.26
C SER A 745 37.48 -6.36 6.05
N ARG A 746 38.43 -6.10 6.93
CA ARG A 746 39.79 -6.62 6.78
C ARG A 746 39.88 -8.05 7.31
N ASP A 747 40.30 -8.98 6.46
CA ASP A 747 40.69 -10.33 6.87
C ASP A 747 42.09 -10.25 7.48
N GLU A 748 42.20 -10.64 8.75
CA GLU A 748 43.52 -10.80 9.37
C GLU A 748 44.16 -12.11 8.93
N GLU A 749 45.46 -12.10 8.63
CA GLU A 749 46.19 -13.29 8.15
C GLU A 749 46.40 -14.37 9.21
N LYS A 750 46.44 -14.00 10.48
CA LYS A 750 46.65 -14.94 11.60
C LYS A 750 45.41 -15.02 12.49
N PRO A 751 45.05 -16.22 12.97
CA PRO A 751 43.98 -16.35 13.95
C PRO A 751 44.36 -15.68 15.26
N LEU A 752 43.40 -14.91 15.81
CA LEU A 752 43.54 -14.26 17.11
C LEU A 752 43.44 -15.25 18.26
N LEU A 753 42.58 -16.27 18.14
CA LEU A 753 42.38 -17.32 19.12
C LEU A 753 42.43 -18.68 18.43
N GLN A 754 43.19 -19.60 19.02
CA GLN A 754 43.24 -21.00 18.59
C GLN A 754 43.13 -21.92 19.79
N ALA A 755 42.20 -22.87 19.76
CA ALA A 755 41.96 -23.80 20.86
C ALA A 755 41.58 -25.17 20.34
N SER A 756 41.88 -26.23 21.10
CA SER A 756 41.39 -27.57 20.86
C SER A 756 40.30 -27.91 21.87
N VAL A 757 39.16 -28.41 21.39
CA VAL A 757 37.98 -28.73 22.20
C VAL A 757 37.87 -30.23 22.39
N GLU A 758 37.90 -30.65 23.64
CA GLU A 758 37.72 -32.08 23.97
C GLU A 758 36.32 -32.59 23.61
N LYS A 759 36.24 -33.87 23.21
CA LYS A 759 34.98 -34.58 22.89
C LYS A 759 34.09 -33.89 21.86
N PRO A 760 34.56 -33.58 20.64
CA PRO A 760 33.79 -32.88 19.62
C PRO A 760 32.59 -33.71 19.10
N ALA A 761 32.60 -35.02 19.27
CA ALA A 761 31.51 -35.91 18.84
C ALA A 761 30.22 -35.74 19.65
N GLU A 762 30.28 -35.16 20.85
CA GLU A 762 29.13 -34.85 21.70
C GLU A 762 28.44 -33.54 21.34
N LEU A 763 29.05 -32.72 20.45
CA LEU A 763 28.54 -31.43 20.04
C LEU A 763 27.69 -31.60 18.78
N GLY A 764 26.65 -30.73 18.65
CA GLY A 764 25.78 -30.70 17.48
C GLY A 764 26.40 -29.95 16.28
N ASP A 765 25.54 -29.41 15.46
CA ASP A 765 25.93 -28.67 14.24
C ASP A 765 25.20 -27.31 14.06
N ARG A 766 24.31 -26.95 14.96
CA ARG A 766 23.55 -25.71 14.86
C ARG A 766 24.40 -24.48 15.17
N VAL A 767 24.08 -23.38 14.52
CA VAL A 767 24.71 -22.07 14.71
C VAL A 767 23.69 -21.03 15.14
N GLY A 768 24.13 -19.99 15.86
CA GLY A 768 23.25 -18.99 16.39
C GLY A 768 23.95 -17.76 16.97
N LEU A 769 23.18 -16.89 17.58
CA LEU A 769 23.62 -15.60 18.13
C LEU A 769 22.99 -15.34 19.48
N SER A 770 23.67 -14.52 20.28
CA SER A 770 23.13 -13.89 21.48
C SER A 770 23.73 -12.53 21.68
N SER A 771 23.04 -11.67 22.43
CA SER A 771 23.60 -10.46 23.00
C SER A 771 23.40 -10.42 24.52
N ARG A 772 24.22 -9.62 25.21
CA ARG A 772 24.07 -9.33 26.64
C ARG A 772 23.57 -7.91 26.77
N GLU A 773 22.60 -7.65 27.57
CA GLU A 773 22.08 -6.34 28.02
C GLU A 773 21.80 -5.23 26.96
N ALA A 774 22.43 -5.25 25.79
CA ALA A 774 22.17 -4.27 24.73
C ALA A 774 22.05 -4.94 23.37
N PRO A 775 21.29 -4.36 22.42
CA PRO A 775 21.16 -4.87 21.08
C PRO A 775 22.51 -4.99 20.35
N VAL A 776 22.65 -6.02 19.53
CA VAL A 776 23.78 -6.23 18.63
C VAL A 776 23.26 -6.27 17.21
N GLY A 777 23.83 -5.42 16.34
CA GLY A 777 23.52 -5.46 14.92
C GLY A 777 24.21 -6.64 14.24
N LEU A 778 23.51 -7.32 13.33
CA LEU A 778 24.04 -8.43 12.52
C LEU A 778 23.79 -8.13 11.05
N ALA A 779 24.85 -7.98 10.25
CA ALA A 779 24.74 -7.68 8.83
C ALA A 779 24.92 -8.91 7.95
N ALA A 780 25.75 -9.90 8.36
CA ALA A 780 25.99 -11.10 7.61
C ALA A 780 26.20 -12.32 8.54
N PHE A 781 25.72 -13.48 8.13
CA PHE A 781 25.92 -14.73 8.86
C PHE A 781 25.98 -15.89 7.86
N VAL A 782 27.18 -16.40 7.60
CA VAL A 782 27.46 -17.34 6.51
C VAL A 782 28.23 -18.54 7.05
N SER A 783 27.83 -19.75 6.69
CA SER A 783 28.59 -20.95 6.96
C SER A 783 29.06 -21.61 5.66
N ARG A 784 30.30 -22.16 5.68
CA ARG A 784 30.90 -22.94 4.59
C ARG A 784 31.30 -24.31 5.11
N THR A 785 30.74 -25.36 4.55
CA THR A 785 31.01 -26.76 4.92
C THR A 785 31.28 -27.57 3.66
N ALA A 786 32.41 -28.24 3.60
CA ALA A 786 32.78 -29.13 2.48
C ALA A 786 32.65 -28.57 1.07
N GLY A 787 32.90 -27.25 0.90
CA GLY A 787 32.81 -26.55 -0.38
C GLY A 787 31.44 -25.93 -0.71
N GLU A 788 30.42 -26.16 0.10
CA GLU A 788 29.13 -25.49 -0.01
C GLU A 788 29.08 -24.29 0.95
N GLU A 789 28.62 -23.16 0.43
CA GLU A 789 28.38 -21.93 1.18
C GLU A 789 26.87 -21.77 1.41
N THR A 790 26.46 -21.67 2.66
CA THR A 790 25.08 -21.40 3.06
C THR A 790 25.03 -20.13 3.88
N ALA A 791 24.29 -19.14 3.41
CA ALA A 791 24.09 -17.88 4.13
C ALA A 791 22.75 -17.90 4.87
N ALA A 792 22.72 -17.29 6.06
CA ALA A 792 21.47 -16.91 6.68
C ALA A 792 20.83 -15.78 5.85
N ASP A 793 19.57 -15.94 5.50
CA ASP A 793 18.81 -14.87 4.87
C ASP A 793 18.46 -13.82 5.94
N ILE A 794 19.45 -12.98 6.27
CA ILE A 794 19.35 -11.92 7.28
C ILE A 794 19.02 -10.61 6.59
N THR A 795 19.55 -10.40 5.39
CA THR A 795 19.24 -9.28 4.53
C THR A 795 19.40 -9.70 3.07
N GLY A 796 18.51 -9.24 2.24
CA GLY A 796 18.60 -9.56 0.81
C GLY A 796 19.70 -8.85 0.03
N GLU A 797 20.78 -8.44 0.62
CA GLU A 797 21.94 -7.84 -0.08
C GLU A 797 23.06 -8.84 -0.39
N THR A 798 23.00 -10.05 0.13
CA THR A 798 24.07 -11.06 0.00
C THR A 798 24.31 -11.60 -1.41
N TRP A 799 23.47 -11.29 -2.39
CA TRP A 799 23.70 -11.70 -3.79
C TRP A 799 24.66 -10.79 -4.56
N ILE A 800 25.02 -9.62 -4.05
CA ILE A 800 25.89 -8.66 -4.73
C ILE A 800 27.32 -8.63 -4.14
N SER A 801 27.52 -9.12 -2.93
CA SER A 801 28.81 -9.04 -2.24
C SER A 801 29.65 -10.32 -2.20
N ALA A 802 29.26 -11.38 -2.91
CA ALA A 802 30.19 -12.49 -3.18
C ALA A 802 31.32 -11.95 -4.08
N ALA A 803 32.35 -11.53 -3.39
CA ALA A 803 33.57 -10.85 -3.84
C ALA A 803 33.94 -11.01 -5.34
N PRO A 804 33.75 -9.98 -6.17
CA PRO A 804 34.30 -9.99 -7.52
C PRO A 804 35.84 -10.13 -7.57
N GLU A 805 36.53 -9.69 -6.53
CA GLU A 805 38.00 -9.66 -6.50
C GLU A 805 38.70 -11.02 -6.55
N LYS A 806 38.07 -12.10 -6.09
CA LYS A 806 38.67 -13.45 -6.15
C LYS A 806 38.42 -14.19 -7.47
N LEU A 807 37.33 -13.83 -8.17
CA LEU A 807 36.99 -14.43 -9.47
C LEU A 807 37.79 -13.81 -10.62
N GLU A 808 38.08 -12.51 -10.57
CA GLU A 808 38.83 -11.80 -11.64
C GLU A 808 40.27 -12.27 -11.84
N LYS A 809 40.90 -12.85 -10.85
CA LYS A 809 42.27 -13.32 -10.94
C LYS A 809 42.44 -14.72 -11.52
N LYS A 810 41.38 -15.49 -11.67
CA LYS A 810 41.48 -16.90 -12.07
C LYS A 810 40.73 -17.29 -13.34
N ASP A 811 39.75 -16.49 -13.81
CA ASP A 811 38.96 -16.83 -15.00
C ASP A 811 38.48 -15.58 -15.76
N PRO A 812 39.06 -15.22 -16.90
CA PRO A 812 38.59 -14.11 -17.75
C PRO A 812 37.13 -14.30 -18.23
N GLY A 813 36.67 -15.54 -18.35
CA GLY A 813 35.29 -15.84 -18.74
C GLY A 813 34.26 -15.45 -17.66
N ALA A 814 34.62 -15.60 -16.39
CA ALA A 814 33.75 -15.23 -15.27
C ALA A 814 33.56 -13.70 -15.18
N ALA A 815 34.61 -12.91 -15.45
CA ALA A 815 34.53 -11.46 -15.51
C ALA A 815 33.61 -10.97 -16.63
N LEU A 816 33.68 -11.60 -17.79
CA LEU A 816 32.80 -11.29 -18.92
C LEU A 816 31.33 -11.62 -18.63
N ILE A 817 31.06 -12.74 -17.97
CA ILE A 817 29.71 -13.12 -17.51
C ILE A 817 29.16 -12.09 -16.53
N LEU A 818 29.98 -11.58 -15.62
CA LEU A 818 29.56 -10.58 -14.63
C LEU A 818 29.24 -9.23 -15.29
N SER A 819 30.11 -8.74 -16.19
CA SER A 819 29.88 -7.48 -16.91
C SER A 819 28.61 -7.53 -17.77
N ARG A 820 28.34 -8.67 -18.38
CA ARG A 820 27.13 -8.89 -19.17
C ARG A 820 25.86 -8.91 -18.29
N ARG A 821 25.89 -9.55 -17.13
CA ARG A 821 24.78 -9.51 -16.17
C ARG A 821 24.50 -8.08 -15.70
N GLN A 822 25.52 -7.30 -15.42
CA GLN A 822 25.37 -5.88 -15.04
C GLN A 822 24.80 -5.05 -16.19
N ALA A 823 25.19 -5.31 -17.44
CA ALA A 823 24.63 -4.66 -18.62
C ALA A 823 23.15 -5.01 -18.82
N PHE A 824 22.77 -6.27 -18.62
CA PHE A 824 21.37 -6.72 -18.66
C PHE A 824 20.53 -6.08 -17.54
N HIS A 825 21.06 -5.99 -16.33
CA HIS A 825 20.42 -5.28 -15.22
C HIS A 825 20.18 -3.81 -15.57
N SER A 826 21.21 -3.09 -16.06
CA SER A 826 21.08 -1.69 -16.48
C SER A 826 20.03 -1.51 -17.59
N PHE A 827 19.94 -2.43 -18.52
CA PHE A 827 18.93 -2.40 -19.58
C PHE A 827 17.51 -2.60 -19.01
N CYS A 828 17.32 -3.55 -18.11
CA CYS A 828 16.04 -3.76 -17.44
C CYS A 828 15.61 -2.52 -16.64
N LEU A 829 16.54 -1.86 -15.96
CA LEU A 829 16.27 -0.61 -15.23
C LEU A 829 15.78 0.50 -16.18
N VAL A 830 16.39 0.63 -17.37
CA VAL A 830 15.96 1.59 -18.39
C VAL A 830 14.54 1.28 -18.88
N LEU A 831 14.25 0.01 -19.21
CA LEU A 831 12.92 -0.39 -19.69
C LEU A 831 11.80 -0.09 -18.67
N LEU A 832 12.04 -0.35 -17.39
CA LEU A 832 11.09 -0.06 -16.32
C LEU A 832 10.87 1.45 -16.10
N ASN A 833 11.71 2.30 -16.69
CA ASN A 833 11.61 3.77 -16.67
C ASN A 833 10.99 4.37 -17.93
N LEU A 834 10.60 3.57 -18.92
CA LEU A 834 9.98 4.08 -20.13
C LEU A 834 8.59 4.64 -19.86
N ASN A 835 8.25 5.73 -20.54
CA ASN A 835 6.90 6.30 -20.49
C ASN A 835 5.83 5.28 -20.89
N GLU A 836 6.08 4.43 -21.87
CA GLU A 836 5.18 3.36 -22.31
C GLU A 836 4.87 2.34 -21.18
N PHE A 837 5.79 2.16 -20.23
CA PHE A 837 5.54 1.34 -19.05
C PHE A 837 4.62 2.04 -18.02
N VAL A 838 4.79 3.35 -17.86
CA VAL A 838 4.12 4.16 -16.82
C VAL A 838 2.77 4.70 -17.28
N TYR A 839 2.52 4.78 -18.58
CA TYR A 839 1.27 5.29 -19.15
C TYR A 839 0.47 4.18 -19.84
N ILE A 840 -0.85 4.35 -19.87
CA ILE A 840 -1.78 3.54 -20.67
C ILE A 840 -2.55 4.42 -21.64
N ASP A 841 -2.72 3.91 -22.83
CA ASP A 841 -3.47 4.54 -23.92
C ASP A 841 -4.98 4.38 -23.75
#